data_620ec2df731f4fcb64a240322f214ef5
#
_entry.id   620ec2df731f4fcb64a240322f214ef5
#
_cell.length_a   1.000
_cell.length_b   1.000
_cell.length_c   1.000
_cell.angle_alpha   90.00
_cell.angle_beta   90.00
_cell.angle_gamma   90.00
#
_symmetry.space_group_name_H-M   'P 1'
#
loop_
_entity.id
_entity.type
_entity.pdbx_description
1 polymer ?
#
loop_
_entity_poly.entity_id
_entity_poly.type
_entity_poly.pdbx_seq_one_letter_code
_entity_poly.pdbx_strand_id
1 'polypeptide(L)'
;MPKPKWNLNTIYISERLQESLRPISRCAMTTVVAPMGYGKTTAVNWYLSERAKAKTLRIIRISVYSDNLAIFWKSAQEAFARAGLPFLREYPCPTDAAGSGLLVDDLCHALAGETPCYLFIDDFHLLTDKRAALFLCMLANRLPANVHLIVASRDRFLPAAEAVRLGAKVYQIGTEQLRLNHTELAVYAHRCGTELSDAQVESLLYSSEGWFSAVYLNLRTLSERGVLPSRHSDIYATFTAAMIDPLPEKQREFLAVMGLADEFTVEMAQCITGEADAGQILSLLTEQNAFVTRLPDGVTYRFHHMMKECAERRFLKLDAETQRLYWERFGLWYEQHRQYLHAIAAYRRSENYDALLRVIRSDAGILLASLKPEDVLDALDKCPAETLNAYPFAILVLMRRMFTWRQIPKMLELKALLLAAIEEHPELSEEERGNLLGECDLILSFLCYNDISAMSRLHRSASAQMSRPAISIQSGGGWTFGSPSVLMMFYRAPGELERELLEMDECMPHYYQVTNHHGQGAETIMRAEALFCQGRFTDAHIELERAYAQVKDNGQVNMALCCDFLSRRLSRYTDVEQRYTFAERYAELLRYHDAAWINLWSATSAYYHALRGETDKIPEIFSQHRLSTVNMLAPGKPMMEMIENQVYLAEGAYAKVIGRSAELLAVCEAMHYALVALHLRIQTAAAYEKLGKTEEARAWLEKALSDAAPDGLVMPFLENYDYIRPLLARETQSPLAAQIMALGEAAKARNTASARPAVFDALTTREYEIVELMGQRLSNREIAERLYLSEGSVKQYVNQIYSKLHIEGDTRTKRTQLAALLRQKT
;
A
#
# COMPACT_ATOMS: atom_id res chain seq x y z
N MET A 1 -32.13 -46.76 36.61
CA MET A 1 -32.21 -46.35 35.18
C MET A 1 -30.93 -45.75 34.79
N PRO A 2 -30.28 -46.14 33.67
CA PRO A 2 -29.10 -45.47 33.21
C PRO A 2 -29.43 -44.00 32.92
N LYS A 3 -28.59 -43.05 33.43
CA LYS A 3 -28.76 -41.63 33.14
C LYS A 3 -28.74 -41.43 31.61
N PRO A 4 -29.68 -40.68 31.04
CA PRO A 4 -29.67 -40.40 29.61
C PRO A 4 -28.29 -39.79 29.24
N LYS A 5 -27.63 -40.35 28.21
CA LYS A 5 -26.37 -39.76 27.67
C LYS A 5 -26.71 -38.49 26.93
N TRP A 6 -26.46 -37.36 27.59
CA TRP A 6 -26.57 -36.05 26.95
C TRP A 6 -25.55 -35.94 25.82
N ASN A 7 -26.02 -35.50 24.64
CA ASN A 7 -25.15 -35.19 23.50
C ASN A 7 -25.15 -33.68 23.23
N LEU A 8 -24.40 -32.98 24.01
CA LEU A 8 -24.27 -31.53 23.90
C LEU A 8 -23.41 -31.08 22.68
N ASN A 9 -22.81 -32.02 21.97
CA ASN A 9 -21.95 -31.73 20.81
C ASN A 9 -22.75 -31.60 19.50
N THR A 10 -24.06 -31.58 19.57
CA THR A 10 -24.91 -31.47 18.38
C THR A 10 -24.89 -30.07 17.82
N ILE A 11 -24.37 -29.90 16.59
CA ILE A 11 -24.52 -28.66 15.85
C ILE A 11 -25.98 -28.52 15.46
N TYR A 12 -26.61 -27.41 15.90
CA TYR A 12 -27.99 -27.10 15.57
C TYR A 12 -28.06 -25.79 14.77
N ILE A 13 -28.59 -25.89 13.56
CA ILE A 13 -28.87 -24.75 12.67
C ILE A 13 -30.38 -24.83 12.35
N SER A 14 -31.13 -23.85 12.82
CA SER A 14 -32.58 -23.82 12.60
C SER A 14 -32.93 -23.52 11.14
N GLU A 15 -34.14 -23.91 10.70
CA GLU A 15 -34.61 -23.60 9.34
C GLU A 15 -34.59 -22.09 9.04
N ARG A 16 -35.01 -21.28 10.02
CA ARG A 16 -34.98 -19.81 9.94
C ARG A 16 -33.56 -19.29 9.71
N LEU A 17 -32.57 -19.85 10.41
CA LEU A 17 -31.17 -19.47 10.22
C LEU A 17 -30.66 -19.96 8.87
N GLN A 18 -31.02 -21.19 8.45
CA GLN A 18 -30.67 -21.70 7.12
C GLN A 18 -31.18 -20.76 6.00
N GLU A 19 -32.41 -20.28 6.11
CA GLU A 19 -32.99 -19.33 5.17
C GLU A 19 -32.24 -17.99 5.17
N SER A 20 -31.86 -17.50 6.34
CA SER A 20 -31.07 -16.27 6.51
C SER A 20 -29.66 -16.39 5.92
N LEU A 21 -29.12 -17.59 5.76
CA LEU A 21 -27.80 -17.82 5.17
C LEU A 21 -27.85 -17.94 3.63
N ARG A 22 -29.03 -18.21 3.01
CA ARG A 22 -29.15 -18.40 1.55
C ARG A 22 -28.66 -17.20 0.71
N PRO A 23 -28.89 -15.92 1.11
CA PRO A 23 -28.45 -14.77 0.34
C PRO A 23 -26.92 -14.65 0.20
N ILE A 24 -26.12 -15.32 1.03
CA ILE A 24 -24.65 -15.29 0.97
C ILE A 24 -24.13 -15.56 -0.46
N SER A 25 -24.73 -16.51 -1.17
CA SER A 25 -24.33 -16.85 -2.56
C SER A 25 -24.85 -15.90 -3.63
N ARG A 26 -25.49 -14.80 -3.27
CA ARG A 26 -26.05 -13.81 -4.19
C ARG A 26 -25.46 -12.42 -4.00
N CYS A 27 -24.76 -12.19 -2.89
CA CYS A 27 -24.18 -10.90 -2.54
C CYS A 27 -22.65 -10.95 -2.68
N ALA A 28 -22.05 -9.82 -3.03
CA ALA A 28 -20.60 -9.69 -3.09
C ALA A 28 -19.98 -9.80 -1.69
N MET A 29 -20.62 -9.18 -0.67
CA MET A 29 -20.17 -9.27 0.70
C MET A 29 -21.34 -9.58 1.65
N THR A 30 -21.10 -10.48 2.61
CA THR A 30 -22.01 -10.73 3.72
C THR A 30 -21.29 -10.43 5.03
N THR A 31 -21.86 -9.55 5.84
CA THR A 31 -21.38 -9.31 7.21
C THR A 31 -22.21 -10.09 8.21
N VAL A 32 -21.55 -10.82 9.10
CA VAL A 32 -22.18 -11.58 10.19
C VAL A 32 -21.76 -10.92 11.50
N VAL A 33 -22.63 -10.07 12.04
CA VAL A 33 -22.31 -9.22 13.19
C VAL A 33 -23.18 -9.57 14.38
N ALA A 34 -22.56 -10.12 15.40
CA ALA A 34 -23.19 -10.40 16.69
C ALA A 34 -22.13 -10.50 17.78
N PRO A 35 -22.46 -10.28 19.05
CA PRO A 35 -21.55 -10.51 20.16
C PRO A 35 -20.97 -11.93 20.17
N MET A 36 -20.00 -12.17 21.03
CA MET A 36 -19.39 -13.48 21.18
C MET A 36 -20.42 -14.55 21.55
N GLY A 37 -20.22 -15.79 21.10
CA GLY A 37 -21.05 -16.95 21.48
C GLY A 37 -22.40 -17.07 20.78
N TYR A 38 -22.74 -16.21 19.83
CA TYR A 38 -23.94 -16.32 19.00
C TYR A 38 -23.84 -17.34 17.86
N GLY A 39 -22.74 -18.09 17.76
CA GLY A 39 -22.57 -19.13 16.75
C GLY A 39 -22.26 -18.63 15.34
N LYS A 40 -21.73 -17.40 15.17
CA LYS A 40 -21.37 -16.82 13.87
C LYS A 40 -20.52 -17.77 13.02
N THR A 41 -19.37 -18.16 13.55
CA THR A 41 -18.43 -19.07 12.91
C THR A 41 -19.04 -20.43 12.59
N THR A 42 -19.84 -20.96 13.52
CA THR A 42 -20.54 -22.25 13.35
C THR A 42 -21.57 -22.19 12.22
N ALA A 43 -22.37 -21.12 12.16
CA ALA A 43 -23.38 -20.92 11.12
C ALA A 43 -22.73 -20.80 9.73
N VAL A 44 -21.68 -19.99 9.60
CA VAL A 44 -20.95 -19.83 8.34
C VAL A 44 -20.26 -21.12 7.91
N ASN A 45 -19.60 -21.84 8.83
CA ASN A 45 -18.94 -23.10 8.51
C ASN A 45 -19.96 -24.19 8.11
N TRP A 46 -21.09 -24.27 8.78
CA TRP A 46 -22.18 -25.16 8.39
C TRP A 46 -22.66 -24.83 6.96
N TYR A 47 -22.94 -23.56 6.67
CA TYR A 47 -23.36 -23.11 5.34
C TYR A 47 -22.35 -23.50 4.25
N LEU A 48 -21.08 -23.21 4.47
CA LEU A 48 -20.00 -23.53 3.53
C LEU A 48 -19.87 -25.06 3.32
N SER A 49 -20.05 -25.84 4.39
CA SER A 49 -20.02 -27.31 4.33
C SER A 49 -21.18 -27.87 3.50
N GLU A 50 -22.40 -27.36 3.71
CA GLU A 50 -23.56 -27.79 2.92
C GLU A 50 -23.41 -27.41 1.43
N ARG A 51 -22.89 -26.24 1.15
CA ARG A 51 -22.59 -25.82 -0.24
C ARG A 51 -21.52 -26.72 -0.88
N ALA A 52 -20.49 -27.10 -0.13
CA ALA A 52 -19.42 -27.98 -0.62
C ALA A 52 -19.92 -29.41 -0.92
N LYS A 53 -20.95 -29.89 -0.23
CA LYS A 53 -21.60 -31.19 -0.56
C LYS A 53 -22.37 -31.12 -1.89
N ALA A 54 -22.92 -29.96 -2.22
CA ALA A 54 -23.80 -29.79 -3.38
C ALA A 54 -23.04 -29.47 -4.69
N LYS A 55 -21.89 -28.78 -4.60
CA LYS A 55 -21.11 -28.33 -5.77
C LYS A 55 -19.63 -28.23 -5.42
N THR A 56 -18.78 -28.43 -6.41
CA THR A 56 -17.35 -28.07 -6.30
C THR A 56 -17.24 -26.56 -6.07
N LEU A 57 -16.54 -26.15 -5.04
CA LEU A 57 -16.31 -24.75 -4.72
C LEU A 57 -14.96 -24.55 -4.06
N ARG A 58 -14.47 -23.29 -4.09
CA ARG A 58 -13.24 -22.90 -3.42
C ARG A 58 -13.60 -22.16 -2.12
N ILE A 59 -12.98 -22.55 -1.01
CA ILE A 59 -13.15 -21.87 0.26
C ILE A 59 -11.78 -21.41 0.76
N ILE A 60 -11.63 -20.13 0.99
CA ILE A 60 -10.43 -19.51 1.57
C ILE A 60 -10.84 -18.96 2.94
N ARG A 61 -10.29 -19.53 4.01
CA ARG A 61 -10.56 -19.10 5.39
C ARG A 61 -9.39 -18.35 5.95
N ILE A 62 -9.66 -17.14 6.45
CA ILE A 62 -8.70 -16.26 7.09
C ILE A 62 -9.24 -15.98 8.49
N SER A 63 -8.48 -16.31 9.51
CA SER A 63 -8.81 -15.96 10.89
C SER A 63 -7.98 -14.77 11.32
N VAL A 64 -8.63 -13.78 11.88
CA VAL A 64 -7.95 -12.66 12.54
C VAL A 64 -7.68 -13.05 13.98
N TYR A 65 -6.45 -12.92 14.42
CA TYR A 65 -6.04 -13.27 15.78
C TYR A 65 -5.11 -12.23 16.40
N SER A 66 -4.75 -11.20 15.64
CA SER A 66 -3.94 -10.08 16.09
C SER A 66 -4.53 -8.77 15.59
N ASP A 67 -4.33 -7.69 16.33
CA ASP A 67 -4.65 -6.34 15.90
C ASP A 67 -3.61 -5.75 14.93
N ASN A 68 -2.50 -6.46 14.71
CA ASN A 68 -1.44 -6.08 13.80
C ASN A 68 -1.78 -6.46 12.36
N LEU A 69 -1.90 -5.44 11.48
CA LEU A 69 -2.28 -5.62 10.10
C LEU A 69 -1.28 -6.49 9.30
N ALA A 70 0.03 -6.42 9.62
CA ALA A 70 1.03 -7.23 8.92
C ALA A 70 0.94 -8.71 9.29
N ILE A 71 0.59 -9.03 10.54
CA ILE A 71 0.33 -10.42 10.97
C ILE A 71 -0.92 -10.94 10.26
N PHE A 72 -2.00 -10.15 10.22
CA PHE A 72 -3.20 -10.50 9.46
C PHE A 72 -2.88 -10.72 7.97
N TRP A 73 -2.08 -9.83 7.37
CA TRP A 73 -1.68 -9.94 5.97
C TRP A 73 -0.94 -11.24 5.69
N LYS A 74 0.02 -11.61 6.55
CA LYS A 74 0.74 -12.88 6.43
C LYS A 74 -0.20 -14.08 6.54
N SER A 75 -1.16 -14.05 7.45
CA SER A 75 -2.19 -15.09 7.58
C SER A 75 -3.04 -15.21 6.30
N ALA A 76 -3.41 -14.07 5.69
CA ALA A 76 -4.12 -14.06 4.42
C ALA A 76 -3.28 -14.67 3.29
N GLN A 77 -2.00 -14.29 3.16
CA GLN A 77 -1.08 -14.86 2.18
C GLN A 77 -0.98 -16.38 2.30
N GLU A 78 -0.88 -16.90 3.50
CA GLU A 78 -0.82 -18.34 3.75
C GLU A 78 -2.14 -19.05 3.44
N ALA A 79 -3.29 -18.42 3.77
CA ALA A 79 -4.60 -18.98 3.46
C ALA A 79 -4.84 -19.08 1.94
N PHE A 80 -4.45 -18.06 1.20
CA PHE A 80 -4.51 -18.06 -0.27
C PHE A 80 -3.55 -19.11 -0.87
N ALA A 81 -2.31 -19.19 -0.38
CA ALA A 81 -1.34 -20.17 -0.85
C ALA A 81 -1.84 -21.61 -0.62
N ARG A 82 -2.43 -21.93 0.54
CA ARG A 82 -3.07 -23.23 0.82
C ARG A 82 -4.23 -23.55 -0.13
N ALA A 83 -4.90 -22.52 -0.62
CA ALA A 83 -5.98 -22.66 -1.61
C ALA A 83 -5.47 -22.74 -3.07
N GLY A 84 -4.16 -22.88 -3.29
CA GLY A 84 -3.52 -22.96 -4.60
C GLY A 84 -3.33 -21.62 -5.30
N LEU A 85 -3.38 -20.50 -4.56
CA LEU A 85 -3.22 -19.14 -5.06
C LEU A 85 -2.05 -18.43 -4.35
N PRO A 86 -0.78 -18.77 -4.64
CA PRO A 86 0.38 -18.24 -3.91
C PRO A 86 0.74 -16.79 -4.28
N PHE A 87 0.14 -16.19 -5.31
CA PHE A 87 0.48 -14.88 -5.85
C PHE A 87 0.43 -13.75 -4.80
N LEU A 88 -0.43 -13.88 -3.78
CA LEU A 88 -0.50 -12.91 -2.68
C LEU A 88 0.81 -12.76 -1.89
N ARG A 89 1.71 -13.75 -1.95
CA ARG A 89 3.02 -13.69 -1.30
C ARG A 89 3.96 -12.66 -1.93
N GLU A 90 3.71 -12.27 -3.17
CA GLU A 90 4.47 -11.27 -3.90
C GLU A 90 4.07 -9.83 -3.52
N TYR A 91 2.92 -9.67 -2.85
CA TYR A 91 2.42 -8.37 -2.43
C TYR A 91 2.85 -8.02 -1.00
N PRO A 92 3.44 -6.83 -0.77
CA PRO A 92 3.56 -6.29 0.58
C PRO A 92 2.17 -5.98 1.15
N CYS A 93 2.09 -5.82 2.47
CA CYS A 93 0.84 -5.37 3.08
C CYS A 93 0.47 -3.97 2.54
N PRO A 94 -0.71 -3.79 1.93
CA PRO A 94 -1.06 -2.52 1.32
C PRO A 94 -1.21 -1.42 2.39
N THR A 95 -0.53 -0.30 2.18
CA THR A 95 -0.49 0.82 3.12
C THR A 95 -1.32 2.01 2.67
N ASP A 96 -1.72 2.05 1.39
CA ASP A 96 -2.47 3.15 0.79
C ASP A 96 -3.54 2.69 -0.20
N ALA A 97 -4.30 3.65 -0.71
CA ALA A 97 -5.41 3.39 -1.65
C ALA A 97 -4.94 2.87 -3.01
N ALA A 98 -3.76 3.29 -3.49
CA ALA A 98 -3.24 2.87 -4.78
C ALA A 98 -2.78 1.41 -4.74
N GLY A 99 -1.96 1.03 -3.74
CA GLY A 99 -1.55 -0.36 -3.52
C GLY A 99 -2.73 -1.28 -3.26
N SER A 100 -3.73 -0.80 -2.51
CA SER A 100 -4.99 -1.52 -2.31
C SER A 100 -5.75 -1.72 -3.62
N GLY A 101 -5.76 -0.71 -4.51
CA GLY A 101 -6.43 -0.80 -5.80
C GLY A 101 -5.84 -1.86 -6.72
N LEU A 102 -4.50 -1.87 -6.86
CA LEU A 102 -3.77 -2.87 -7.64
C LEU A 102 -4.02 -4.29 -7.14
N LEU A 103 -3.87 -4.47 -5.82
CA LEU A 103 -4.11 -5.75 -5.19
C LEU A 103 -5.53 -6.25 -5.43
N VAL A 104 -6.54 -5.39 -5.33
CA VAL A 104 -7.94 -5.75 -5.58
C VAL A 104 -8.16 -6.18 -7.02
N ASP A 105 -7.55 -5.49 -8.00
CA ASP A 105 -7.69 -5.84 -9.41
C ASP A 105 -7.07 -7.21 -9.70
N ASP A 106 -5.88 -7.49 -9.17
CA ASP A 106 -5.24 -8.80 -9.34
C ASP A 106 -5.96 -9.91 -8.57
N LEU A 107 -6.47 -9.63 -7.36
CA LEU A 107 -7.33 -10.56 -6.63
C LEU A 107 -8.58 -10.91 -7.44
N CYS A 108 -9.25 -9.92 -8.00
CA CYS A 108 -10.45 -10.12 -8.81
C CYS A 108 -10.13 -10.96 -10.06
N HIS A 109 -9.00 -10.69 -10.71
CA HIS A 109 -8.56 -11.47 -11.87
C HIS A 109 -8.22 -12.92 -11.50
N ALA A 110 -7.46 -13.13 -10.43
CA ALA A 110 -7.06 -14.46 -9.98
C ALA A 110 -8.22 -15.32 -9.46
N LEU A 111 -9.27 -14.70 -8.93
CA LEU A 111 -10.46 -15.36 -8.41
C LEU A 111 -11.58 -15.51 -9.43
N ALA A 112 -11.51 -14.80 -10.56
CA ALA A 112 -12.52 -14.89 -11.62
C ALA A 112 -12.57 -16.31 -12.21
N GLY A 113 -13.78 -16.80 -12.53
CA GLY A 113 -13.97 -18.13 -13.12
C GLY A 113 -15.38 -18.64 -12.92
N GLU A 114 -15.60 -19.91 -13.30
CA GLU A 114 -16.92 -20.56 -13.17
C GLU A 114 -17.12 -21.21 -11.78
N THR A 115 -16.02 -21.53 -11.08
CA THR A 115 -16.08 -22.16 -9.75
C THR A 115 -16.43 -21.13 -8.68
N PRO A 116 -17.53 -21.32 -7.92
CA PRO A 116 -17.85 -20.42 -6.81
C PRO A 116 -16.73 -20.38 -5.78
N CYS A 117 -16.36 -19.17 -5.36
CA CYS A 117 -15.30 -18.94 -4.39
C CYS A 117 -15.84 -18.17 -3.19
N TYR A 118 -15.58 -18.69 -2.00
CA TYR A 118 -15.96 -18.05 -0.73
C TYR A 118 -14.72 -17.64 0.04
N LEU A 119 -14.60 -16.35 0.28
CA LEU A 119 -13.58 -15.77 1.16
C LEU A 119 -14.22 -15.57 2.54
N PHE A 120 -13.80 -16.33 3.54
CA PHE A 120 -14.34 -16.19 4.90
C PHE A 120 -13.30 -15.61 5.83
N ILE A 121 -13.55 -14.39 6.32
CA ILE A 121 -12.74 -13.70 7.33
C ILE A 121 -13.48 -13.79 8.67
N ASP A 122 -12.86 -14.44 9.64
CA ASP A 122 -13.43 -14.62 10.98
C ASP A 122 -12.73 -13.72 12.01
N ASP A 123 -13.46 -13.33 13.05
CA ASP A 123 -13.00 -12.45 14.14
C ASP A 123 -12.44 -11.08 13.69
N PHE A 124 -13.00 -10.50 12.64
CA PHE A 124 -12.54 -9.24 12.05
C PHE A 124 -12.50 -8.06 13.04
N HIS A 125 -13.27 -8.08 14.12
CA HIS A 125 -13.29 -7.05 15.18
C HIS A 125 -11.93 -6.86 15.88
N LEU A 126 -11.02 -7.82 15.80
CA LEU A 126 -9.67 -7.71 16.34
C LEU A 126 -8.80 -6.72 15.56
N LEU A 127 -9.09 -6.49 14.28
CA LEU A 127 -8.40 -5.48 13.48
C LEU A 127 -8.99 -4.09 13.75
N THR A 128 -8.26 -3.28 14.48
CA THR A 128 -8.65 -1.89 14.81
C THR A 128 -8.31 -0.90 13.70
N ASP A 129 -7.47 -1.29 12.74
CA ASP A 129 -7.05 -0.44 11.63
C ASP A 129 -8.19 -0.23 10.62
N LYS A 130 -8.65 1.01 10.53
CA LYS A 130 -9.76 1.40 9.62
C LYS A 130 -9.47 1.11 8.15
N ARG A 131 -8.20 1.05 7.75
CA ARG A 131 -7.80 0.72 6.37
C ARG A 131 -8.26 -0.68 5.97
N ALA A 132 -8.26 -1.64 6.88
CA ALA A 132 -8.74 -2.99 6.62
C ALA A 132 -10.22 -3.01 6.19
N ALA A 133 -11.08 -2.26 6.88
CA ALA A 133 -12.50 -2.17 6.52
C ALA A 133 -12.70 -1.49 5.15
N LEU A 134 -11.96 -0.42 4.87
CA LEU A 134 -12.01 0.27 3.57
C LEU A 134 -11.52 -0.62 2.42
N PHE A 135 -10.46 -1.41 2.66
CA PHE A 135 -9.99 -2.40 1.70
C PHE A 135 -11.07 -3.44 1.37
N LEU A 136 -11.77 -3.98 2.38
CA LEU A 136 -12.85 -4.93 2.15
C LEU A 136 -14.02 -4.31 1.37
N CYS A 137 -14.33 -3.02 1.60
CA CYS A 137 -15.34 -2.30 0.83
C CYS A 137 -14.93 -2.14 -0.64
N MET A 138 -13.67 -1.81 -0.90
CA MET A 138 -13.12 -1.71 -2.24
C MET A 138 -13.16 -3.06 -2.96
N LEU A 139 -12.73 -4.11 -2.29
CA LEU A 139 -12.79 -5.48 -2.80
C LEU A 139 -14.23 -5.88 -3.12
N ALA A 140 -15.17 -5.75 -2.19
CA ALA A 140 -16.58 -6.10 -2.38
C ALA A 140 -17.22 -5.37 -3.58
N ASN A 141 -16.78 -4.15 -3.87
CA ASN A 141 -17.29 -3.38 -5.01
C ASN A 141 -16.85 -3.94 -6.36
N ARG A 142 -15.70 -4.62 -6.43
CA ARG A 142 -15.08 -5.11 -7.68
C ARG A 142 -15.12 -6.62 -7.83
N LEU A 143 -15.54 -7.39 -6.80
CA LEU A 143 -15.56 -8.86 -6.84
C LEU A 143 -16.30 -9.39 -8.06
N PRO A 144 -15.77 -10.41 -8.75
CA PRO A 144 -16.48 -11.17 -9.77
C PRO A 144 -17.74 -11.85 -9.21
N ALA A 145 -18.72 -12.11 -10.07
CA ALA A 145 -20.02 -12.69 -9.68
C ALA A 145 -19.94 -14.08 -8.99
N ASN A 146 -18.84 -14.82 -9.24
CA ASN A 146 -18.58 -16.13 -8.63
C ASN A 146 -17.90 -16.04 -7.27
N VAL A 147 -17.56 -14.85 -6.77
CA VAL A 147 -16.79 -14.65 -5.54
C VAL A 147 -17.64 -13.97 -4.47
N HIS A 148 -17.68 -14.57 -3.29
CA HIS A 148 -18.48 -14.10 -2.16
C HIS A 148 -17.60 -13.93 -0.93
N LEU A 149 -17.53 -12.69 -0.42
CA LEU A 149 -16.82 -12.35 0.80
C LEU A 149 -17.76 -12.47 2.01
N ILE A 150 -17.36 -13.23 3.02
CA ILE A 150 -18.06 -13.37 4.29
C ILE A 150 -17.16 -12.82 5.40
N VAL A 151 -17.66 -11.89 6.20
CA VAL A 151 -16.89 -11.29 7.29
C VAL A 151 -17.65 -11.42 8.58
N ALA A 152 -17.12 -12.20 9.53
CA ALA A 152 -17.67 -12.31 10.87
C ALA A 152 -16.96 -11.35 11.83
N SER A 153 -17.76 -10.61 12.60
CA SER A 153 -17.27 -9.60 13.53
C SER A 153 -18.15 -9.56 14.79
N ARG A 154 -17.63 -9.03 15.90
CA ARG A 154 -18.45 -8.74 17.09
C ARG A 154 -19.20 -7.43 16.93
N ASP A 155 -18.53 -6.44 16.35
CA ASP A 155 -19.01 -5.08 16.21
C ASP A 155 -19.23 -4.72 14.74
N ARG A 156 -20.06 -3.69 14.51
CA ARG A 156 -20.23 -3.14 13.18
C ARG A 156 -18.95 -2.41 12.76
N PHE A 157 -18.33 -2.86 11.66
CA PHE A 157 -17.08 -2.33 11.16
C PHE A 157 -17.21 -1.56 9.85
N LEU A 158 -18.33 -1.72 9.12
CA LEU A 158 -18.59 -1.00 7.89
C LEU A 158 -18.90 0.47 8.16
N PRO A 159 -18.16 1.43 7.57
CA PRO A 159 -18.54 2.83 7.60
C PRO A 159 -19.91 3.04 6.96
N ALA A 160 -20.75 3.88 7.55
CA ALA A 160 -22.12 4.11 7.06
C ALA A 160 -22.16 4.58 5.60
N ALA A 161 -21.24 5.48 5.19
CA ALA A 161 -21.11 5.95 3.82
C ALA A 161 -20.80 4.83 2.84
N GLU A 162 -19.92 3.90 3.21
CA GLU A 162 -19.54 2.76 2.38
C GLU A 162 -20.67 1.73 2.29
N ALA A 163 -21.40 1.50 3.39
CA ALA A 163 -22.58 0.63 3.37
C ALA A 163 -23.64 1.13 2.39
N VAL A 164 -23.88 2.44 2.36
CA VAL A 164 -24.79 3.07 1.39
C VAL A 164 -24.26 2.92 -0.04
N ARG A 165 -22.97 3.16 -0.26
CA ARG A 165 -22.32 3.04 -1.59
C ARG A 165 -22.39 1.62 -2.17
N LEU A 166 -22.20 0.62 -1.33
CA LEU A 166 -22.26 -0.79 -1.74
C LEU A 166 -23.70 -1.27 -1.98
N GLY A 167 -24.67 -0.69 -1.30
CA GLY A 167 -26.11 -0.96 -1.51
C GLY A 167 -26.45 -2.45 -1.49
N ALA A 168 -27.06 -2.95 -2.56
CA ALA A 168 -27.50 -4.35 -2.68
C ALA A 168 -26.33 -5.37 -2.76
N LYS A 169 -25.07 -4.93 -2.91
CA LYS A 169 -23.90 -5.83 -2.89
C LYS A 169 -23.60 -6.37 -1.49
N VAL A 170 -24.13 -5.74 -0.43
CA VAL A 170 -23.90 -6.13 0.97
C VAL A 170 -25.17 -6.70 1.58
N TYR A 171 -25.02 -7.88 2.16
CA TYR A 171 -26.05 -8.51 2.99
C TYR A 171 -25.58 -8.55 4.45
N GLN A 172 -26.48 -8.29 5.40
CA GLN A 172 -26.16 -8.23 6.82
C GLN A 172 -26.97 -9.29 7.59
N ILE A 173 -26.24 -10.11 8.35
CA ILE A 173 -26.80 -11.06 9.32
C ILE A 173 -26.43 -10.53 10.71
N GLY A 174 -27.43 -10.24 11.52
CA GLY A 174 -27.24 -9.70 12.86
C GLY A 174 -27.64 -10.68 13.96
N THR A 175 -27.67 -10.17 15.17
CA THR A 175 -28.02 -10.92 16.39
C THR A 175 -29.42 -11.56 16.29
N GLU A 176 -30.38 -10.86 15.67
CA GLU A 176 -31.75 -11.33 15.52
C GLU A 176 -31.88 -12.64 14.73
N GLN A 177 -31.03 -12.81 13.70
CA GLN A 177 -31.04 -14.04 12.91
C GLN A 177 -30.31 -15.19 13.62
N LEU A 178 -29.35 -14.88 14.48
CA LEU A 178 -28.49 -15.85 15.14
C LEU A 178 -29.05 -16.35 16.48
N ARG A 179 -29.82 -15.55 17.20
CA ARG A 179 -30.40 -15.94 18.49
C ARG A 179 -31.45 -17.05 18.34
N LEU A 180 -31.51 -17.95 19.29
CA LEU A 180 -32.56 -18.97 19.36
C LEU A 180 -33.86 -18.33 19.84
N ASN A 181 -34.95 -18.69 19.20
CA ASN A 181 -36.29 -18.41 19.72
C ASN A 181 -36.80 -19.57 20.61
N HIS A 182 -38.01 -19.43 21.19
CA HIS A 182 -38.58 -20.40 22.08
C HIS A 182 -38.64 -21.81 21.47
N THR A 183 -39.19 -21.93 20.28
CA THR A 183 -39.33 -23.23 19.58
C THR A 183 -37.96 -23.84 19.24
N GLU A 184 -37.02 -23.03 18.74
CA GLU A 184 -35.69 -23.45 18.39
C GLU A 184 -34.88 -23.92 19.61
N LEU A 185 -35.09 -23.28 20.78
CA LEU A 185 -34.45 -23.67 22.03
C LEU A 185 -34.99 -25.01 22.51
N ALA A 186 -36.30 -25.22 22.48
CA ALA A 186 -36.90 -26.49 22.83
C ALA A 186 -36.40 -27.65 21.96
N VAL A 187 -36.34 -27.43 20.63
CA VAL A 187 -35.81 -28.41 19.68
C VAL A 187 -34.32 -28.67 19.95
N TYR A 188 -33.52 -27.63 20.23
CA TYR A 188 -32.10 -27.83 20.55
C TYR A 188 -31.91 -28.62 21.84
N ALA A 189 -32.68 -28.32 22.94
CA ALA A 189 -32.61 -29.05 24.18
C ALA A 189 -32.97 -30.54 23.98
N HIS A 190 -34.05 -30.83 23.22
CA HIS A 190 -34.43 -32.19 22.87
C HIS A 190 -33.33 -32.95 22.11
N ARG A 191 -32.66 -32.30 21.13
CA ARG A 191 -31.51 -32.88 20.42
C ARG A 191 -30.30 -33.14 21.31
N CYS A 192 -30.14 -32.35 22.36
CA CYS A 192 -29.14 -32.57 23.40
C CYS A 192 -29.48 -33.72 24.36
N GLY A 193 -30.67 -34.29 24.28
CA GLY A 193 -31.09 -35.42 25.09
C GLY A 193 -31.87 -35.06 26.34
N THR A 194 -32.46 -33.85 26.41
CA THR A 194 -33.32 -33.44 27.51
C THR A 194 -34.63 -32.86 26.99
N GLU A 195 -35.72 -33.21 27.69
CA GLU A 195 -37.04 -32.60 27.51
C GLU A 195 -37.19 -31.51 28.58
N LEU A 196 -37.33 -30.27 28.15
CA LEU A 196 -37.64 -29.15 29.02
C LEU A 196 -39.13 -28.88 28.97
N SER A 197 -39.75 -28.58 30.13
CA SER A 197 -41.10 -28.02 30.16
C SER A 197 -41.12 -26.61 29.56
N ASP A 198 -42.30 -26.17 29.08
CA ASP A 198 -42.46 -24.83 28.53
C ASP A 198 -41.97 -23.73 29.50
N ALA A 199 -42.26 -23.86 30.79
CA ALA A 199 -41.80 -22.95 31.84
C ALA A 199 -40.23 -22.93 31.96
N GLN A 200 -39.59 -24.08 31.78
CA GLN A 200 -38.12 -24.17 31.77
C GLN A 200 -37.51 -23.55 30.49
N VAL A 201 -38.14 -23.78 29.35
CA VAL A 201 -37.73 -23.15 28.08
C VAL A 201 -37.87 -21.65 28.19
N GLU A 202 -39.00 -21.15 28.73
CA GLU A 202 -39.23 -19.72 28.90
C GLU A 202 -38.24 -19.08 29.89
N SER A 203 -37.97 -19.74 31.00
CA SER A 203 -36.95 -19.31 31.97
C SER A 203 -35.54 -19.29 31.38
N LEU A 204 -35.20 -20.31 30.62
CA LEU A 204 -33.90 -20.42 29.97
C LEU A 204 -33.75 -19.37 28.85
N LEU A 205 -34.79 -19.15 28.06
CA LEU A 205 -34.81 -18.11 27.03
C LEU A 205 -34.68 -16.71 27.64
N TYR A 206 -35.42 -16.45 28.73
CA TYR A 206 -35.32 -15.18 29.42
C TYR A 206 -33.94 -14.91 30.01
N SER A 207 -33.32 -15.93 30.64
CA SER A 207 -31.99 -15.80 31.24
C SER A 207 -30.84 -15.74 30.22
N SER A 208 -31.00 -16.36 29.05
CA SER A 208 -29.99 -16.42 27.99
C SER A 208 -30.24 -15.44 26.85
N GLU A 209 -31.43 -14.81 26.76
CA GLU A 209 -31.89 -13.99 25.63
C GLU A 209 -31.78 -14.72 24.28
N GLY A 210 -31.80 -16.06 24.29
CA GLY A 210 -31.55 -16.87 23.09
C GLY A 210 -30.08 -16.93 22.62
N TRP A 211 -29.17 -16.45 23.45
CA TRP A 211 -27.74 -16.53 23.18
C TRP A 211 -27.26 -17.98 23.25
N PHE A 212 -26.80 -18.52 22.12
CA PHE A 212 -26.50 -19.93 21.97
C PHE A 212 -25.50 -20.46 23.01
N SER A 213 -24.39 -19.73 23.27
CA SER A 213 -23.41 -20.18 24.26
C SER A 213 -23.97 -20.19 25.69
N ALA A 214 -24.82 -19.22 26.04
CA ALA A 214 -25.44 -19.21 27.33
C ALA A 214 -26.45 -20.38 27.48
N VAL A 215 -27.25 -20.65 26.46
CA VAL A 215 -28.11 -21.82 26.39
C VAL A 215 -27.33 -23.10 26.58
N TYR A 216 -26.26 -23.29 25.82
CA TYR A 216 -25.38 -24.45 25.90
C TYR A 216 -24.80 -24.64 27.31
N LEU A 217 -24.22 -23.60 27.91
CA LEU A 217 -23.64 -23.67 29.27
C LEU A 217 -24.68 -23.97 30.34
N ASN A 218 -25.85 -23.38 30.20
CA ASN A 218 -26.96 -23.67 31.14
C ASN A 218 -27.46 -25.12 31.03
N LEU A 219 -27.60 -25.65 29.79
CA LEU A 219 -27.95 -27.06 29.57
C LEU A 219 -26.89 -28.00 30.11
N ARG A 220 -25.62 -27.67 29.96
CA ARG A 220 -24.50 -28.44 30.51
C ARG A 220 -24.56 -28.46 32.05
N THR A 221 -24.74 -27.31 32.67
CA THR A 221 -24.89 -27.23 34.12
C THR A 221 -26.08 -28.03 34.61
N LEU A 222 -27.21 -27.97 33.89
CA LEU A 222 -28.39 -28.79 34.18
C LEU A 222 -28.07 -30.29 34.10
N SER A 223 -27.32 -30.70 33.06
CA SER A 223 -26.88 -32.09 32.87
C SER A 223 -25.98 -32.61 33.99
N GLU A 224 -25.06 -31.75 34.49
CA GLU A 224 -24.07 -32.12 35.51
C GLU A 224 -24.63 -32.01 36.94
N ARG A 225 -25.39 -30.95 37.22
CA ARG A 225 -25.85 -30.58 38.57
C ARG A 225 -27.35 -30.77 38.82
N GLY A 226 -28.14 -31.02 37.77
CA GLY A 226 -29.59 -31.22 37.87
C GLY A 226 -30.40 -29.94 38.10
N VAL A 227 -29.79 -28.77 38.12
CA VAL A 227 -30.42 -27.48 38.39
C VAL A 227 -29.95 -26.44 37.38
N LEU A 228 -30.88 -25.60 36.88
CA LEU A 228 -30.55 -24.43 36.07
C LEU A 228 -29.91 -23.34 36.96
N PRO A 229 -28.84 -22.67 36.51
CA PRO A 229 -28.19 -21.60 37.26
C PRO A 229 -29.17 -20.42 37.52
N SER A 230 -29.03 -19.75 38.68
CA SER A 230 -29.78 -18.54 38.99
C SER A 230 -29.29 -17.34 38.18
N ARG A 231 -30.17 -16.33 37.98
CA ARG A 231 -29.97 -15.13 37.17
C ARG A 231 -28.65 -14.38 37.45
N HIS A 232 -28.02 -13.84 36.40
CA HIS A 232 -26.88 -12.89 36.38
C HIS A 232 -25.52 -13.40 36.86
N SER A 233 -24.97 -14.43 36.23
CA SER A 233 -23.52 -14.67 36.30
C SER A 233 -22.83 -14.14 35.04
N ASP A 234 -21.65 -13.52 35.22
CA ASP A 234 -20.76 -13.22 34.11
C ASP A 234 -20.53 -14.49 33.27
N ILE A 235 -20.78 -14.40 31.96
CA ILE A 235 -20.64 -15.53 31.03
C ILE A 235 -19.27 -16.22 31.14
N TYR A 236 -18.21 -15.44 31.35
CA TYR A 236 -16.85 -15.98 31.52
C TYR A 236 -16.71 -16.73 32.85
N ALA A 237 -17.35 -16.23 33.92
CA ALA A 237 -17.40 -16.95 35.20
C ALA A 237 -18.19 -18.27 35.05
N THR A 238 -19.33 -18.23 34.36
CA THR A 238 -20.13 -19.42 34.06
C THR A 238 -19.37 -20.41 33.19
N PHE A 239 -18.69 -19.92 32.15
CA PHE A 239 -17.86 -20.75 31.29
C PHE A 239 -16.70 -21.38 32.06
N THR A 240 -15.98 -20.59 32.86
CA THR A 240 -14.87 -21.05 33.69
C THR A 240 -15.32 -22.14 34.67
N ALA A 241 -16.43 -21.90 35.39
CA ALA A 241 -17.00 -22.87 36.33
C ALA A 241 -17.46 -24.17 35.67
N ALA A 242 -17.99 -24.11 34.45
CA ALA A 242 -18.46 -25.28 33.70
C ALA A 242 -17.40 -26.02 32.94
N MET A 243 -16.38 -25.34 32.44
CA MET A 243 -15.45 -25.91 31.43
C MET A 243 -14.01 -26.03 31.94
N ILE A 244 -13.56 -25.12 32.82
CA ILE A 244 -12.18 -25.06 33.26
C ILE A 244 -12.01 -25.60 34.68
N ASP A 245 -12.84 -25.14 35.63
CA ASP A 245 -12.69 -25.51 37.04
C ASP A 245 -12.82 -27.03 37.34
N PRO A 246 -13.62 -27.83 36.59
CA PRO A 246 -13.69 -29.29 36.77
C PRO A 246 -12.40 -30.01 36.30
N LEU A 247 -11.56 -29.38 35.55
CA LEU A 247 -10.32 -30.00 35.05
C LEU A 247 -9.25 -30.11 36.14
N PRO A 248 -8.37 -31.11 36.07
CA PRO A 248 -7.19 -31.18 36.92
C PRO A 248 -6.33 -29.91 36.82
N GLU A 249 -5.63 -29.55 37.92
CA GLU A 249 -4.83 -28.32 37.97
C GLU A 249 -3.82 -28.21 36.82
N LYS A 250 -3.14 -29.31 36.52
CA LYS A 250 -2.21 -29.39 35.39
C LYS A 250 -2.85 -29.01 34.05
N GLN A 251 -4.07 -29.46 33.76
CA GLN A 251 -4.78 -29.11 32.54
C GLN A 251 -5.27 -27.65 32.56
N ARG A 252 -5.63 -27.15 33.73
CA ARG A 252 -6.03 -25.73 33.90
C ARG A 252 -4.86 -24.77 33.64
N GLU A 253 -3.67 -25.14 34.12
CA GLU A 253 -2.45 -24.38 33.86
C GLU A 253 -2.05 -24.45 32.37
N PHE A 254 -2.08 -25.65 31.80
CA PHE A 254 -1.86 -25.86 30.37
C PHE A 254 -2.76 -24.97 29.50
N LEU A 255 -4.07 -24.92 29.82
CA LEU A 255 -5.04 -24.08 29.13
C LEU A 255 -4.73 -22.59 29.32
N ALA A 256 -4.39 -22.17 30.54
CA ALA A 256 -4.05 -20.78 30.81
C ALA A 256 -2.84 -20.30 29.99
N VAL A 257 -1.81 -21.11 29.87
CA VAL A 257 -0.60 -20.79 29.14
C VAL A 257 -0.84 -20.88 27.64
N MET A 258 -1.37 -22.01 27.13
CA MET A 258 -1.53 -22.20 25.69
C MET A 258 -2.66 -21.36 25.09
N GLY A 259 -3.56 -20.82 25.92
CA GLY A 259 -4.55 -19.85 25.49
C GLY A 259 -3.96 -18.53 24.99
N LEU A 260 -2.72 -18.24 25.29
CA LEU A 260 -2.01 -17.07 24.76
C LEU A 260 -1.60 -17.22 23.31
N ALA A 261 -1.43 -18.46 22.83
CA ALA A 261 -1.12 -18.75 21.45
C ALA A 261 -2.36 -18.66 20.57
N ASP A 262 -2.19 -18.22 19.33
CA ASP A 262 -3.27 -18.15 18.35
C ASP A 262 -3.52 -19.52 17.71
N GLU A 263 -2.46 -20.14 17.28
CA GLU A 263 -2.38 -21.50 16.78
C GLU A 263 -1.10 -22.13 17.33
N PHE A 264 -1.14 -23.42 17.63
CA PHE A 264 0.01 -24.11 18.18
C PHE A 264 0.03 -25.60 17.83
N THR A 265 1.21 -26.18 17.84
CA THR A 265 1.43 -27.61 17.66
C THR A 265 1.67 -28.28 19.02
N VAL A 266 1.63 -29.62 19.05
CA VAL A 266 2.02 -30.37 20.26
C VAL A 266 3.45 -30.04 20.67
N GLU A 267 4.37 -29.93 19.71
CA GLU A 267 5.78 -29.59 19.95
C GLU A 267 5.92 -28.21 20.60
N MET A 268 5.20 -27.20 20.08
CA MET A 268 5.17 -25.87 20.70
C MET A 268 4.65 -25.93 22.13
N ALA A 269 3.56 -26.65 22.36
CA ALA A 269 2.96 -26.79 23.68
C ALA A 269 3.91 -27.48 24.66
N GLN A 270 4.61 -28.53 24.25
CA GLN A 270 5.65 -29.19 25.06
C GLN A 270 6.80 -28.24 25.42
N CYS A 271 7.28 -27.49 24.44
CA CYS A 271 8.37 -26.54 24.65
C CYS A 271 8.00 -25.44 25.63
N ILE A 272 6.81 -24.85 25.48
CA ILE A 272 6.37 -23.71 26.31
C ILE A 272 5.96 -24.14 27.70
N THR A 273 5.12 -25.17 27.83
CA THR A 273 4.61 -25.61 29.13
C THR A 273 5.59 -26.53 29.89
N GLY A 274 6.48 -27.19 29.16
CA GLY A 274 7.35 -28.23 29.71
C GLY A 274 6.64 -29.58 29.91
N GLU A 275 5.40 -29.72 29.43
CA GLU A 275 4.58 -30.90 29.63
C GLU A 275 4.82 -31.95 28.56
N ALA A 276 5.50 -33.03 28.88
CA ALA A 276 5.80 -34.12 27.94
C ALA A 276 4.52 -34.81 27.40
N ASP A 277 3.43 -34.79 28.16
CA ASP A 277 2.12 -35.37 27.80
C ASP A 277 1.14 -34.37 27.17
N ALA A 278 1.63 -33.20 26.69
CA ALA A 278 0.80 -32.18 26.02
C ALA A 278 -0.11 -32.76 24.91
N GLY A 279 0.38 -33.74 24.13
CA GLY A 279 -0.42 -34.42 23.11
C GLY A 279 -1.60 -35.20 23.69
N GLN A 280 -1.44 -35.83 24.83
CA GLN A 280 -2.53 -36.56 25.52
C GLN A 280 -3.54 -35.55 26.10
N ILE A 281 -3.07 -34.46 26.69
CA ILE A 281 -3.92 -33.39 27.19
C ILE A 281 -4.78 -32.82 26.07
N LEU A 282 -4.20 -32.51 24.91
CA LEU A 282 -4.91 -31.96 23.77
C LEU A 282 -5.90 -32.96 23.17
N SER A 283 -5.57 -34.25 23.12
CA SER A 283 -6.51 -35.29 22.68
C SER A 283 -7.72 -35.38 23.61
N LEU A 284 -7.51 -35.43 24.91
CA LEU A 284 -8.59 -35.44 25.90
C LEU A 284 -9.48 -34.19 25.81
N LEU A 285 -8.88 -33.00 25.70
CA LEU A 285 -9.61 -31.75 25.56
C LEU A 285 -10.42 -31.67 24.26
N THR A 286 -9.88 -32.24 23.17
CA THR A 286 -10.57 -32.31 21.88
C THR A 286 -11.72 -33.31 21.92
N GLU A 287 -11.55 -34.50 22.52
CA GLU A 287 -12.57 -35.50 22.68
C GLU A 287 -13.72 -35.02 23.60
N GLN A 288 -13.39 -34.27 24.64
CA GLN A 288 -14.38 -33.66 25.57
C GLN A 288 -15.06 -32.43 24.98
N ASN A 289 -14.76 -32.04 23.71
CA ASN A 289 -15.23 -30.79 23.13
C ASN A 289 -14.97 -29.58 24.02
N ALA A 290 -13.80 -29.53 24.64
CA ALA A 290 -13.40 -28.46 25.55
C ALA A 290 -13.03 -27.17 24.83
N PHE A 291 -13.74 -26.84 23.74
CA PHE A 291 -13.50 -25.63 22.93
C PHE A 291 -12.07 -25.56 22.36
N VAL A 292 -11.48 -26.74 22.10
CA VAL A 292 -10.19 -26.92 21.39
C VAL A 292 -10.47 -27.60 20.05
N THR A 293 -9.97 -27.05 18.97
CA THR A 293 -10.17 -27.58 17.62
C THR A 293 -8.84 -27.94 17.00
N ARG A 294 -8.74 -29.18 16.46
CA ARG A 294 -7.65 -29.58 15.61
C ARG A 294 -7.91 -29.12 14.20
N LEU A 295 -6.97 -28.40 13.59
CA LEU A 295 -7.12 -27.86 12.25
C LEU A 295 -7.03 -28.94 11.16
N PRO A 296 -7.45 -28.67 9.91
CA PRO A 296 -7.46 -29.64 8.82
C PRO A 296 -6.07 -30.19 8.44
N ASP A 297 -4.98 -29.51 8.80
CA ASP A 297 -3.61 -30.00 8.61
C ASP A 297 -3.27 -31.20 9.52
N GLY A 298 -4.11 -31.48 10.51
CA GLY A 298 -3.97 -32.60 11.42
C GLY A 298 -2.87 -32.47 12.47
N VAL A 299 -2.17 -31.33 12.55
CA VAL A 299 -1.07 -31.12 13.52
C VAL A 299 -1.23 -29.86 14.35
N THR A 300 -2.00 -28.88 13.87
CA THR A 300 -2.21 -27.59 14.52
C THR A 300 -3.50 -27.59 15.32
N TYR A 301 -3.44 -26.99 16.50
CA TYR A 301 -4.56 -26.78 17.41
C TYR A 301 -4.87 -25.30 17.57
N ARG A 302 -6.16 -25.01 17.81
CA ARG A 302 -6.65 -23.67 18.09
C ARG A 302 -7.69 -23.71 19.19
N PHE A 303 -7.65 -22.78 20.13
CA PHE A 303 -8.70 -22.60 21.09
C PHE A 303 -9.85 -21.77 20.52
N HIS A 304 -11.08 -22.17 20.88
CA HIS A 304 -12.23 -21.33 20.67
C HIS A 304 -12.06 -20.03 21.46
N HIS A 305 -12.55 -18.94 20.92
CA HIS A 305 -12.33 -17.62 21.47
C HIS A 305 -12.73 -17.47 22.94
N MET A 306 -13.88 -18.05 23.35
CA MET A 306 -14.26 -18.06 24.78
C MET A 306 -13.24 -18.75 25.66
N MET A 307 -12.71 -19.89 25.23
CA MET A 307 -11.65 -20.59 25.97
C MET A 307 -10.41 -19.73 26.07
N LYS A 308 -9.99 -19.11 24.96
CA LYS A 308 -8.82 -18.21 24.93
C LYS A 308 -8.97 -17.06 25.93
N GLU A 309 -10.11 -16.38 25.93
CA GLU A 309 -10.36 -15.26 26.84
C GLU A 309 -10.41 -15.66 28.32
N CYS A 310 -10.98 -16.82 28.62
CA CYS A 310 -10.96 -17.37 29.99
C CYS A 310 -9.56 -17.81 30.41
N ALA A 311 -8.80 -18.39 29.48
CA ALA A 311 -7.40 -18.77 29.68
C ALA A 311 -6.50 -17.56 29.95
N GLU A 312 -6.64 -16.50 29.17
CA GLU A 312 -5.92 -15.22 29.37
C GLU A 312 -6.23 -14.62 30.76
N ARG A 313 -7.51 -14.56 31.15
CA ARG A 313 -7.92 -14.08 32.49
C ARG A 313 -7.31 -14.92 33.62
N ARG A 314 -7.13 -16.23 33.41
CA ARG A 314 -6.49 -17.11 34.36
C ARG A 314 -4.98 -16.90 34.39
N PHE A 315 -4.34 -16.75 33.22
CA PHE A 315 -2.93 -16.45 33.08
C PHE A 315 -2.55 -15.17 33.83
N LEU A 316 -3.37 -14.11 33.70
CA LEU A 316 -3.17 -12.85 34.41
C LEU A 316 -3.29 -12.95 35.96
N LYS A 317 -3.78 -14.07 36.50
CA LYS A 317 -3.78 -14.34 37.93
C LYS A 317 -2.53 -15.05 38.42
N LEU A 318 -1.69 -15.53 37.54
CA LEU A 318 -0.36 -16.05 37.87
C LEU A 318 0.52 -14.91 38.40
N ASP A 319 1.52 -15.24 39.22
CA ASP A 319 2.49 -14.24 39.66
C ASP A 319 3.30 -13.70 38.46
N ALA A 320 3.83 -12.51 38.63
CA ALA A 320 4.52 -11.79 37.54
C ALA A 320 5.78 -12.53 37.04
N GLU A 321 6.47 -13.25 37.91
CA GLU A 321 7.67 -14.02 37.54
C GLU A 321 7.31 -15.20 36.65
N THR A 322 6.27 -15.94 37.02
CA THR A 322 5.71 -17.03 36.21
C THR A 322 5.19 -16.52 34.86
N GLN A 323 4.48 -15.37 34.80
CA GLN A 323 4.04 -14.78 33.54
C GLN A 323 5.22 -14.42 32.63
N ARG A 324 6.26 -13.80 33.18
CA ARG A 324 7.49 -13.46 32.43
C ARG A 324 8.18 -14.70 31.86
N LEU A 325 8.30 -15.76 32.67
CA LEU A 325 8.92 -17.01 32.23
C LEU A 325 8.19 -17.62 31.02
N TYR A 326 6.86 -17.64 31.04
CA TYR A 326 6.10 -18.17 29.90
C TYR A 326 6.24 -17.27 28.67
N TRP A 327 6.20 -15.95 28.81
CA TRP A 327 6.42 -15.04 27.69
C TRP A 327 7.83 -15.18 27.10
N GLU A 328 8.86 -15.44 27.90
CA GLU A 328 10.20 -15.73 27.42
C GLU A 328 10.25 -17.02 26.60
N ARG A 329 9.58 -18.08 27.07
CA ARG A 329 9.49 -19.34 26.33
C ARG A 329 8.75 -19.18 24.99
N PHE A 330 7.67 -18.41 24.97
CA PHE A 330 7.01 -18.02 23.72
C PHE A 330 7.95 -17.24 22.79
N GLY A 331 8.67 -16.26 23.33
CA GLY A 331 9.62 -15.47 22.55
C GLY A 331 10.71 -16.34 21.92
N LEU A 332 11.29 -17.24 22.71
CA LEU A 332 12.32 -18.17 22.24
C LEU A 332 11.79 -19.11 21.14
N TRP A 333 10.60 -19.68 21.34
CA TRP A 333 9.95 -20.51 20.34
C TRP A 333 9.76 -19.77 19.02
N TYR A 334 9.16 -18.58 19.07
CA TYR A 334 8.91 -17.77 17.88
C TYR A 334 10.21 -17.32 17.19
N GLU A 335 11.25 -16.97 17.94
CA GLU A 335 12.56 -16.61 17.40
C GLU A 335 13.19 -17.79 16.63
N GLN A 336 13.22 -18.99 17.24
CA GLN A 336 13.73 -20.20 16.60
C GLN A 336 13.00 -20.58 15.31
N HIS A 337 11.69 -20.27 15.23
CA HIS A 337 10.87 -20.52 14.05
C HIS A 337 10.78 -19.31 13.12
N ARG A 338 11.64 -18.29 13.29
CA ARG A 338 11.70 -17.07 12.46
C ARG A 338 10.39 -16.29 12.42
N GLN A 339 9.57 -16.41 13.43
CA GLN A 339 8.33 -15.64 13.62
C GLN A 339 8.64 -14.37 14.43
N TYR A 340 9.53 -13.53 13.90
CA TYR A 340 10.15 -12.43 14.64
C TYR A 340 9.15 -11.39 15.18
N LEU A 341 8.04 -11.12 14.48
CA LEU A 341 6.99 -10.22 15.00
C LEU A 341 6.37 -10.73 16.30
N HIS A 342 6.08 -12.04 16.35
CA HIS A 342 5.57 -12.69 17.56
C HIS A 342 6.63 -12.74 18.66
N ALA A 343 7.90 -13.00 18.28
CA ALA A 343 9.01 -12.99 19.22
C ALA A 343 9.19 -11.62 19.89
N ILE A 344 9.20 -10.53 19.12
CA ILE A 344 9.28 -9.16 19.63
C ILE A 344 8.11 -8.86 20.59
N ALA A 345 6.88 -9.24 20.21
CA ALA A 345 5.71 -9.03 21.06
C ALA A 345 5.79 -9.81 22.38
N ALA A 346 6.31 -11.04 22.36
CA ALA A 346 6.49 -11.88 23.54
C ALA A 346 7.62 -11.35 24.45
N TYR A 347 8.78 -11.01 23.88
CA TYR A 347 9.90 -10.45 24.64
C TYR A 347 9.59 -9.09 25.25
N ARG A 348 8.78 -8.26 24.60
CA ARG A 348 8.28 -7.02 25.21
C ARG A 348 7.43 -7.30 26.45
N ARG A 349 6.55 -8.32 26.40
CA ARG A 349 5.71 -8.70 27.53
C ARG A 349 6.48 -9.36 28.68
N SER A 350 7.58 -10.04 28.40
CA SER A 350 8.47 -10.56 29.42
C SER A 350 9.49 -9.53 29.94
N GLU A 351 9.53 -8.32 29.35
CA GLU A 351 10.53 -7.30 29.62
C GLU A 351 11.98 -7.77 29.36
N ASN A 352 12.13 -8.79 28.48
CA ASN A 352 13.45 -9.28 28.06
C ASN A 352 13.97 -8.45 26.88
N TYR A 353 14.50 -7.27 27.19
CA TYR A 353 14.97 -6.31 26.19
C TYR A 353 16.22 -6.78 25.48
N ASP A 354 17.05 -7.60 26.11
CA ASP A 354 18.22 -8.22 25.49
C ASP A 354 17.82 -9.09 24.29
N ALA A 355 16.89 -10.01 24.50
CA ALA A 355 16.37 -10.86 23.44
C ALA A 355 15.61 -10.05 22.37
N LEU A 356 14.88 -9.02 22.75
CA LEU A 356 14.19 -8.12 21.84
C LEU A 356 15.17 -7.41 20.91
N LEU A 357 16.25 -6.83 21.44
CA LEU A 357 17.27 -6.13 20.64
C LEU A 357 18.06 -7.09 19.75
N ARG A 358 18.30 -8.31 20.21
CA ARG A 358 18.91 -9.38 19.42
C ARG A 358 18.06 -9.73 18.19
N VAL A 359 16.73 -9.85 18.35
CA VAL A 359 15.81 -10.10 17.24
C VAL A 359 15.80 -8.92 16.27
N ILE A 360 15.75 -7.67 16.74
CA ILE A 360 15.85 -6.46 15.91
C ILE A 360 17.14 -6.46 15.09
N ARG A 361 18.26 -6.85 15.71
CA ARG A 361 19.56 -6.98 15.02
C ARG A 361 19.50 -8.03 13.90
N SER A 362 18.82 -9.15 14.12
CA SER A 362 18.84 -10.31 13.22
C SER A 362 18.15 -10.04 11.87
N ASP A 363 17.16 -9.15 11.81
CA ASP A 363 16.44 -8.79 10.57
C ASP A 363 16.78 -7.39 10.03
N ALA A 364 17.83 -6.77 10.56
CA ALA A 364 18.23 -5.40 10.22
C ALA A 364 17.09 -4.38 10.34
N GLY A 365 16.09 -4.64 11.18
CA GLY A 365 14.95 -3.76 11.45
C GLY A 365 13.92 -3.68 10.35
N ILE A 366 13.92 -4.59 9.39
CA ILE A 366 12.90 -4.65 8.31
C ILE A 366 11.51 -4.77 8.93
N LEU A 367 11.33 -5.66 9.89
CA LEU A 367 10.05 -5.93 10.55
C LEU A 367 9.56 -4.79 11.46
N LEU A 368 10.45 -3.88 11.90
CA LEU A 368 10.03 -2.70 12.65
C LEU A 368 9.01 -1.85 11.89
N ALA A 369 9.02 -1.89 10.54
CA ALA A 369 8.01 -1.21 9.73
C ALA A 369 6.59 -1.73 9.97
N SER A 370 6.46 -2.97 10.41
CA SER A 370 5.19 -3.65 10.66
C SER A 370 4.68 -3.50 12.09
N LEU A 371 5.46 -2.88 12.98
CA LEU A 371 5.07 -2.61 14.36
C LEU A 371 4.43 -1.23 14.48
N LYS A 372 3.61 -1.04 15.50
CA LYS A 372 3.07 0.27 15.85
C LYS A 372 4.21 1.12 16.45
N PRO A 373 4.38 2.37 16.04
CA PRO A 373 5.41 3.25 16.59
C PRO A 373 5.35 3.35 18.12
N GLU A 374 4.14 3.42 18.69
CA GLU A 374 3.91 3.53 20.12
C GLU A 374 4.45 2.34 20.90
N ASP A 375 4.32 1.13 20.35
CA ASP A 375 4.82 -0.10 20.98
C ASP A 375 6.35 -0.14 21.05
N VAL A 376 7.01 0.37 20.02
CA VAL A 376 8.48 0.42 19.95
C VAL A 376 9.01 1.54 20.85
N LEU A 377 8.34 2.70 20.88
CA LEU A 377 8.71 3.80 21.78
C LEU A 377 8.55 3.40 23.25
N ASP A 378 7.43 2.76 23.62
CA ASP A 378 7.21 2.25 24.99
C ASP A 378 8.28 1.23 25.39
N ALA A 379 8.69 0.33 24.49
CA ALA A 379 9.76 -0.62 24.74
C ALA A 379 11.12 0.06 24.93
N LEU A 380 11.43 1.09 24.13
CA LEU A 380 12.66 1.87 24.26
C LEU A 380 12.71 2.69 25.55
N ASP A 381 11.58 3.26 25.99
CA ASP A 381 11.52 4.05 27.21
C ASP A 381 11.66 3.18 28.47
N LYS A 382 11.28 1.91 28.39
CA LYS A 382 11.41 0.91 29.46
C LYS A 382 12.73 0.14 29.44
N CYS A 383 13.42 0.13 28.29
CA CYS A 383 14.68 -0.60 28.15
C CYS A 383 15.79 0.08 28.97
N PRO A 384 16.50 -0.67 29.82
CA PRO A 384 17.66 -0.12 30.54
C PRO A 384 18.74 0.37 29.54
N ALA A 385 19.34 1.54 29.83
CA ALA A 385 20.38 2.12 28.99
C ALA A 385 21.56 1.17 28.76
N GLU A 386 21.99 0.45 29.81
CA GLU A 386 23.05 -0.54 29.76
C GLU A 386 22.74 -1.68 28.76
N THR A 387 21.47 -2.15 28.73
CA THR A 387 21.03 -3.19 27.79
C THR A 387 21.03 -2.64 26.36
N LEU A 388 20.58 -1.41 26.18
CA LEU A 388 20.55 -0.77 24.86
C LEU A 388 21.96 -0.54 24.32
N ASN A 389 22.89 -0.08 25.18
CA ASN A 389 24.30 0.15 24.85
C ASN A 389 25.01 -1.12 24.37
N ALA A 390 24.61 -2.30 24.87
CA ALA A 390 25.16 -3.58 24.42
C ALA A 390 24.86 -3.92 22.94
N TYR A 391 23.96 -3.16 22.29
CA TYR A 391 23.54 -3.42 20.92
C TYR A 391 23.67 -2.19 20.00
N PRO A 392 24.90 -1.68 19.71
CA PRO A 392 25.10 -0.49 18.87
C PRO A 392 24.41 -0.57 17.51
N PHE A 393 24.43 -1.75 16.86
CA PHE A 393 23.75 -1.96 15.59
C PHE A 393 22.22 -1.87 15.71
N ALA A 394 21.63 -2.37 16.79
CA ALA A 394 20.18 -2.23 17.01
C ALA A 394 19.79 -0.76 17.22
N ILE A 395 20.63 0.02 17.94
CA ILE A 395 20.42 1.47 18.09
C ILE A 395 20.41 2.17 16.73
N LEU A 396 21.35 1.85 15.86
CA LEU A 396 21.45 2.41 14.51
C LEU A 396 20.19 2.14 13.67
N VAL A 397 19.70 0.91 13.69
CA VAL A 397 18.48 0.49 13.01
C VAL A 397 17.25 1.23 13.55
N LEU A 398 17.17 1.39 14.87
CA LEU A 398 16.10 2.15 15.53
C LEU A 398 16.18 3.64 15.19
N MET A 399 17.37 4.25 15.09
CA MET A 399 17.55 5.63 14.60
C MET A 399 16.94 5.81 13.22
N ARG A 400 17.28 4.91 12.30
CA ARG A 400 16.73 4.94 10.92
C ARG A 400 15.20 4.85 10.92
N ARG A 401 14.63 4.03 11.81
CA ARG A 401 13.20 3.88 11.95
C ARG A 401 12.54 5.12 12.55
N MET A 402 13.13 5.75 13.55
CA MET A 402 12.66 7.01 14.14
C MET A 402 12.59 8.14 13.11
N PHE A 403 13.56 8.23 12.20
CA PHE A 403 13.48 9.15 11.07
C PHE A 403 12.23 8.89 10.22
N THR A 404 12.00 7.65 9.82
CA THR A 404 10.83 7.27 9.00
C THR A 404 9.50 7.59 9.70
N TRP A 405 9.42 7.43 11.01
CA TRP A 405 8.26 7.74 11.84
C TRP A 405 8.18 9.21 12.28
N ARG A 406 9.08 10.07 11.79
CA ARG A 406 9.17 11.51 12.12
C ARG A 406 9.40 11.79 13.62
N GLN A 407 9.98 10.84 14.33
CA GLN A 407 10.36 10.94 15.75
C GLN A 407 11.79 11.49 15.87
N ILE A 408 12.03 12.71 15.34
CA ILE A 408 13.38 13.28 15.25
C ILE A 408 14.03 13.50 16.63
N PRO A 409 13.33 13.97 17.69
CA PRO A 409 13.94 14.08 19.02
C PRO A 409 14.47 12.73 19.53
N LYS A 410 13.69 11.64 19.38
CA LYS A 410 14.09 10.30 19.79
C LYS A 410 15.25 9.76 18.95
N MET A 411 15.26 10.07 17.65
CA MET A 411 16.38 9.74 16.77
C MET A 411 17.70 10.37 17.27
N LEU A 412 17.68 11.64 17.68
CA LEU A 412 18.87 12.34 18.18
C LEU A 412 19.31 11.84 19.56
N GLU A 413 18.38 11.44 20.41
CA GLU A 413 18.66 10.75 21.66
C GLU A 413 19.38 9.41 21.40
N LEU A 414 18.86 8.59 20.50
CA LEU A 414 19.47 7.33 20.09
C LEU A 414 20.85 7.53 19.45
N LYS A 415 21.06 8.63 18.70
CA LYS A 415 22.39 8.99 18.21
C LYS A 415 23.39 9.17 19.35
N ALA A 416 23.01 9.92 20.39
CA ALA A 416 23.89 10.15 21.55
C ALA A 416 24.22 8.82 22.25
N LEU A 417 23.24 7.95 22.41
CA LEU A 417 23.41 6.60 22.96
C LEU A 417 24.31 5.74 22.06
N LEU A 418 24.17 5.81 20.74
CA LEU A 418 25.03 5.07 19.81
C LEU A 418 26.49 5.47 19.96
N LEU A 419 26.77 6.77 20.03
CA LEU A 419 28.15 7.26 20.22
C LEU A 419 28.75 6.79 21.56
N ALA A 420 27.98 6.86 22.64
CA ALA A 420 28.39 6.35 23.96
C ALA A 420 28.63 4.83 23.91
N ALA A 421 27.71 4.08 23.30
CA ALA A 421 27.84 2.63 23.17
C ALA A 421 29.10 2.23 22.38
N ILE A 422 29.44 2.95 21.29
CA ILE A 422 30.68 2.69 20.54
C ILE A 422 31.94 2.93 21.39
N GLU A 423 31.91 3.94 22.29
CA GLU A 423 33.04 4.21 23.21
C GLU A 423 33.13 3.17 24.30
N GLU A 424 32.01 2.65 24.78
CA GLU A 424 31.97 1.62 25.86
C GLU A 424 32.32 0.22 25.33
N HIS A 425 32.40 0.01 24.01
CA HIS A 425 32.74 -1.26 23.36
C HIS A 425 34.14 -1.23 22.70
N PRO A 426 35.25 -1.24 23.46
CA PRO A 426 36.61 -1.23 22.91
C PRO A 426 36.96 -2.50 22.12
N GLU A 427 36.19 -3.60 22.28
CA GLU A 427 36.32 -4.84 21.52
C GLU A 427 35.84 -4.75 20.08
N LEU A 428 35.08 -3.71 19.73
CA LEU A 428 34.68 -3.46 18.34
C LEU A 428 35.93 -3.22 17.49
N SER A 429 36.05 -3.93 16.39
CA SER A 429 37.13 -3.67 15.43
C SER A 429 37.03 -2.23 14.88
N GLU A 430 38.16 -1.68 14.42
CA GLU A 430 38.20 -0.36 13.79
C GLU A 430 37.24 -0.32 12.60
N GLU A 431 37.12 -1.44 11.87
CA GLU A 431 36.22 -1.59 10.74
C GLU A 431 34.74 -1.52 11.15
N GLU A 432 34.33 -2.26 12.19
CA GLU A 432 32.96 -2.21 12.70
C GLU A 432 32.61 -0.84 13.27
N ARG A 433 33.52 -0.23 14.02
CA ARG A 433 33.38 1.13 14.56
C ARG A 433 33.20 2.12 13.41
N GLY A 434 34.02 2.06 12.37
CA GLY A 434 33.92 2.90 11.16
C GLY A 434 32.59 2.69 10.45
N ASN A 435 32.13 1.45 10.30
CA ASN A 435 30.85 1.15 9.68
C ASN A 435 29.66 1.73 10.46
N LEU A 436 29.66 1.62 11.79
CA LEU A 436 28.59 2.18 12.64
C LEU A 436 28.55 3.71 12.58
N LEU A 437 29.72 4.36 12.67
CA LEU A 437 29.82 5.83 12.62
C LEU A 437 29.45 6.37 11.24
N GLY A 438 29.97 5.74 10.19
CA GLY A 438 29.66 6.15 8.81
C GLY A 438 28.19 5.95 8.45
N GLU A 439 27.58 4.85 8.89
CA GLU A 439 26.16 4.62 8.66
C GLU A 439 25.28 5.57 9.51
N CYS A 440 25.75 5.98 10.70
CA CYS A 440 25.14 7.04 11.49
C CYS A 440 25.15 8.38 10.73
N ASP A 441 26.29 8.78 10.17
CA ASP A 441 26.42 10.00 9.35
C ASP A 441 25.48 9.94 8.15
N LEU A 442 25.40 8.78 7.50
CA LEU A 442 24.50 8.58 6.36
C LEU A 442 23.03 8.75 6.76
N ILE A 443 22.59 8.21 7.91
CA ILE A 443 21.24 8.42 8.43
C ILE A 443 20.99 9.90 8.76
N LEU A 444 21.97 10.59 9.34
CA LEU A 444 21.89 12.01 9.64
C LEU A 444 21.79 12.88 8.39
N SER A 445 22.36 12.43 7.27
CA SER A 445 22.27 13.16 6.00
C SER A 445 20.81 13.35 5.52
N PHE A 446 19.91 12.45 5.91
CA PHE A 446 18.49 12.59 5.59
C PHE A 446 17.82 13.78 6.29
N LEU A 447 18.35 14.27 7.40
CA LEU A 447 17.88 15.48 8.07
C LEU A 447 18.23 16.76 7.31
N CYS A 448 19.23 16.70 6.43
CA CYS A 448 19.63 17.82 5.57
C CYS A 448 18.69 17.99 4.39
N TYR A 449 17.76 17.07 4.15
CA TYR A 449 16.79 17.01 3.05
C TYR A 449 17.43 17.24 1.69
N ASN A 450 17.32 18.46 1.16
CA ASN A 450 17.81 18.86 -0.14
C ASN A 450 19.05 19.78 -0.09
N ASP A 451 19.65 19.96 1.09
CA ASP A 451 20.93 20.69 1.22
C ASP A 451 22.09 19.77 0.80
N ILE A 452 22.37 19.77 -0.50
CA ILE A 452 23.37 18.89 -1.08
C ILE A 452 24.76 19.13 -0.49
N SER A 453 25.11 20.37 -0.16
CA SER A 453 26.39 20.69 0.46
C SER A 453 26.50 20.13 1.89
N ALA A 454 25.42 20.18 2.67
CA ALA A 454 25.37 19.57 4.00
C ALA A 454 25.37 18.04 3.90
N MET A 455 24.60 17.45 2.97
CA MET A 455 24.60 16.02 2.70
C MET A 455 25.97 15.53 2.25
N SER A 456 26.66 16.27 1.35
CA SER A 456 27.99 15.93 0.83
C SER A 456 29.01 15.76 1.94
N ARG A 457 29.01 16.65 2.93
CA ARG A 457 29.94 16.52 4.09
C ARG A 457 29.74 15.18 4.83
N LEU A 458 28.47 14.80 5.06
CA LEU A 458 28.15 13.55 5.76
C LEU A 458 28.42 12.31 4.88
N HIS A 459 28.15 12.38 3.58
CA HIS A 459 28.45 11.29 2.65
C HIS A 459 29.95 11.06 2.50
N ARG A 460 30.77 12.12 2.45
CA ARG A 460 32.22 12.01 2.43
C ARG A 460 32.76 11.42 3.74
N SER A 461 32.20 11.85 4.88
CA SER A 461 32.54 11.27 6.20
C SER A 461 32.19 9.79 6.25
N ALA A 462 30.99 9.42 5.81
CA ALA A 462 30.55 8.02 5.75
C ALA A 462 31.44 7.18 4.81
N SER A 463 31.71 7.68 3.60
CA SER A 463 32.56 7.00 2.61
C SER A 463 33.98 6.78 3.09
N ALA A 464 34.53 7.70 3.90
CA ALA A 464 35.88 7.57 4.45
C ALA A 464 35.97 6.55 5.61
N GLN A 465 34.87 6.28 6.29
CA GLN A 465 34.81 5.41 7.48
C GLN A 465 34.32 3.99 7.16
N MET A 466 33.44 3.83 6.18
CA MET A 466 32.75 2.56 5.91
C MET A 466 33.58 1.67 4.98
N SER A 467 33.73 0.40 5.36
CA SER A 467 34.35 -0.65 4.54
C SER A 467 33.33 -1.47 3.72
N ARG A 468 32.05 -1.34 4.06
CA ARG A 468 30.92 -2.02 3.40
C ARG A 468 29.76 -1.08 3.16
N PRO A 469 28.85 -1.40 2.22
CA PRO A 469 27.61 -0.65 2.07
C PRO A 469 26.75 -0.68 3.35
N ALA A 470 25.94 0.35 3.52
CA ALA A 470 24.99 0.46 4.61
C ALA A 470 23.96 -0.69 4.59
N ILE A 471 23.69 -1.27 5.74
CA ILE A 471 22.70 -2.34 5.89
C ILE A 471 21.29 -1.75 6.03
N SER A 472 21.17 -0.56 6.61
CA SER A 472 19.89 0.11 6.83
C SER A 472 19.26 0.70 5.56
N ILE A 473 19.96 0.72 4.42
CA ILE A 473 19.49 1.29 3.16
C ILE A 473 19.38 0.20 2.10
N GLN A 474 18.18 0.07 1.54
CA GLN A 474 17.92 -0.84 0.42
C GLN A 474 18.25 -0.15 -0.91
N SER A 475 19.15 -0.71 -1.71
CA SER A 475 19.60 -0.13 -3.00
C SER A 475 18.49 0.03 -4.03
N GLY A 476 17.45 -0.78 -4.00
CA GLY A 476 16.28 -0.67 -4.90
C GLY A 476 15.16 0.24 -4.39
N GLY A 477 15.34 0.91 -3.25
CA GLY A 477 14.33 1.78 -2.63
C GLY A 477 14.11 3.11 -3.36
N GLY A 478 13.14 3.89 -2.90
CA GLY A 478 12.87 5.24 -3.43
C GLY A 478 13.90 6.26 -2.95
N TRP A 479 14.66 6.84 -3.87
CA TRP A 479 15.68 7.85 -3.58
C TRP A 479 15.11 9.27 -3.49
N THR A 480 14.13 9.61 -4.37
CA THR A 480 13.55 10.96 -4.45
C THR A 480 12.41 11.22 -3.46
N PHE A 481 12.19 10.35 -2.48
CA PHE A 481 11.05 10.44 -1.55
C PHE A 481 9.68 10.56 -2.23
N GLY A 482 9.55 10.06 -3.45
CA GLY A 482 8.33 10.14 -4.26
C GLY A 482 8.21 11.39 -5.13
N SER A 483 9.28 12.19 -5.26
CA SER A 483 9.35 13.25 -6.29
C SER A 483 9.59 12.61 -7.67
N PRO A 484 8.90 13.06 -8.74
CA PRO A 484 9.17 12.62 -10.11
C PRO A 484 10.38 13.33 -10.74
N SER A 485 11.00 14.29 -10.07
CA SER A 485 12.09 15.11 -10.55
C SER A 485 13.17 15.29 -9.50
N VAL A 486 14.41 15.12 -9.89
CA VAL A 486 15.58 15.37 -9.04
C VAL A 486 15.80 16.87 -8.87
N LEU A 487 15.72 17.63 -9.96
CA LEU A 487 15.93 19.07 -9.92
C LEU A 487 14.90 19.80 -9.07
N MET A 488 13.62 19.41 -9.16
CA MET A 488 12.56 20.00 -8.31
C MET A 488 12.84 19.81 -6.82
N MET A 489 13.55 18.75 -6.47
CA MET A 489 13.89 18.43 -5.09
C MET A 489 15.13 19.18 -4.60
N PHE A 490 16.15 19.35 -5.45
CA PHE A 490 17.46 19.85 -5.02
C PHE A 490 17.78 21.29 -5.45
N TYR A 491 16.99 21.94 -6.32
CA TYR A 491 17.14 23.36 -6.62
C TYR A 491 16.54 24.21 -5.51
N ARG A 492 17.40 24.83 -4.69
CA ARG A 492 17.03 25.48 -3.43
C ARG A 492 16.80 26.99 -3.54
N ALA A 493 17.51 27.68 -4.39
CA ALA A 493 17.42 29.14 -4.48
C ALA A 493 17.76 29.64 -5.89
N PRO A 494 17.13 30.74 -6.34
CA PRO A 494 17.52 31.43 -7.58
C PRO A 494 18.99 31.84 -7.59
N GLY A 495 19.67 31.56 -8.70
CA GLY A 495 21.10 31.85 -8.91
C GLY A 495 22.09 30.79 -8.40
N GLU A 496 21.59 29.70 -7.81
CA GLU A 496 22.42 28.66 -7.21
C GLU A 496 22.53 27.39 -8.08
N LEU A 497 21.87 27.35 -9.24
CA LEU A 497 21.75 26.13 -10.05
C LEU A 497 23.09 25.50 -10.40
N GLU A 498 24.03 26.29 -10.89
CA GLU A 498 25.35 25.77 -11.31
C GLU A 498 26.13 25.20 -10.12
N ARG A 499 26.09 25.88 -8.98
CA ARG A 499 26.73 25.41 -7.75
C ARG A 499 26.13 24.10 -7.27
N GLU A 500 24.81 23.98 -7.30
CA GLU A 500 24.11 22.76 -6.85
C GLU A 500 24.35 21.59 -7.78
N LEU A 501 24.49 21.82 -9.10
CA LEU A 501 24.88 20.80 -10.05
C LEU A 501 26.30 20.27 -9.79
N LEU A 502 27.25 21.18 -9.54
CA LEU A 502 28.62 20.80 -9.20
C LEU A 502 28.69 19.99 -7.88
N GLU A 503 28.00 20.45 -6.87
CA GLU A 503 27.92 19.75 -5.57
C GLU A 503 27.30 18.36 -5.73
N MET A 504 26.28 18.23 -6.58
CA MET A 504 25.64 16.93 -6.84
C MET A 504 26.62 15.97 -7.51
N ASP A 505 27.35 16.43 -8.54
CA ASP A 505 28.36 15.60 -9.21
C ASP A 505 29.47 15.14 -8.27
N GLU A 506 29.89 16.00 -7.34
CA GLU A 506 30.94 15.68 -6.37
C GLU A 506 30.45 14.79 -5.21
N CYS A 507 29.19 14.94 -4.81
CA CYS A 507 28.61 14.23 -3.67
C CYS A 507 28.24 12.79 -4.01
N MET A 508 27.59 12.58 -5.15
CA MET A 508 26.93 11.30 -5.45
C MET A 508 27.88 10.09 -5.52
N PRO A 509 29.11 10.18 -6.03
CA PRO A 509 30.05 9.05 -5.98
C PRO A 509 30.30 8.52 -4.56
N HIS A 510 30.41 9.40 -3.56
CA HIS A 510 30.60 9.01 -2.15
C HIS A 510 29.35 8.31 -1.60
N TYR A 511 28.17 8.81 -1.97
CA TYR A 511 26.90 8.18 -1.59
C TYR A 511 26.73 6.78 -2.22
N TYR A 512 27.02 6.64 -3.51
CA TYR A 512 26.91 5.35 -4.21
C TYR A 512 27.83 4.28 -3.63
N GLN A 513 29.03 4.64 -3.23
CA GLN A 513 29.98 3.73 -2.59
C GLN A 513 29.41 3.11 -1.32
N VAL A 514 28.71 3.91 -0.49
CA VAL A 514 28.24 3.46 0.82
C VAL A 514 26.79 2.95 0.80
N THR A 515 26.08 3.01 -0.34
CA THR A 515 24.67 2.60 -0.44
C THR A 515 24.39 1.54 -1.49
N ASN A 516 25.43 0.87 -1.98
CA ASN A 516 25.33 -0.10 -3.06
C ASN A 516 24.57 0.47 -4.29
N HIS A 517 25.02 1.63 -4.75
CA HIS A 517 24.51 2.35 -5.93
C HIS A 517 23.05 2.85 -5.83
N HIS A 518 22.48 2.98 -4.62
CA HIS A 518 21.14 3.54 -4.43
C HIS A 518 21.04 4.94 -5.05
N GLY A 519 20.06 5.18 -5.91
CA GLY A 519 19.84 6.46 -6.59
C GLY A 519 20.84 6.79 -7.71
N GLN A 520 21.62 5.81 -8.20
CA GLN A 520 22.60 6.03 -9.26
C GLN A 520 21.97 6.64 -10.51
N GLY A 521 22.62 7.68 -11.02
CA GLY A 521 22.16 8.49 -12.15
C GLY A 521 21.49 9.80 -11.75
N ALA A 522 21.31 10.07 -10.46
CA ALA A 522 20.63 11.27 -9.98
C ALA A 522 21.32 12.56 -10.44
N GLU A 523 22.68 12.63 -10.44
CA GLU A 523 23.47 13.76 -10.92
C GLU A 523 23.24 14.01 -12.41
N THR A 524 23.24 12.95 -13.20
CA THR A 524 23.03 13.03 -14.65
C THR A 524 21.59 13.45 -14.99
N ILE A 525 20.60 12.92 -14.25
CA ILE A 525 19.19 13.33 -14.39
C ILE A 525 19.01 14.80 -14.03
N MET A 526 19.57 15.24 -12.89
CA MET A 526 19.48 16.64 -12.47
C MET A 526 20.06 17.59 -13.50
N ARG A 527 21.19 17.23 -14.10
CA ARG A 527 21.83 17.99 -15.19
C ARG A 527 20.94 18.03 -16.44
N ALA A 528 20.37 16.90 -16.85
CA ALA A 528 19.46 16.85 -17.98
C ALA A 528 18.21 17.71 -17.75
N GLU A 529 17.63 17.68 -16.54
CA GLU A 529 16.49 18.51 -16.15
C GLU A 529 16.85 20.02 -16.13
N ALA A 530 18.04 20.38 -15.67
CA ALA A 530 18.52 21.76 -15.66
C ALA A 530 18.67 22.30 -17.10
N LEU A 531 19.31 21.55 -17.99
CA LEU A 531 19.43 21.89 -19.40
C LEU A 531 18.06 22.02 -20.07
N PHE A 532 17.13 21.12 -19.77
CA PHE A 532 15.76 21.23 -20.23
C PHE A 532 15.09 22.52 -19.71
N CYS A 533 15.20 22.82 -18.42
CA CYS A 533 14.64 24.04 -17.85
C CYS A 533 15.20 25.31 -18.46
N GLN A 534 16.43 25.28 -18.94
CA GLN A 534 17.08 26.39 -19.68
C GLN A 534 16.70 26.44 -21.16
N GLY A 535 15.92 25.50 -21.69
CA GLY A 535 15.53 25.44 -23.11
C GLY A 535 16.62 24.83 -24.02
N ARG A 536 17.64 24.19 -23.47
CA ARG A 536 18.74 23.52 -24.19
C ARG A 536 18.36 22.07 -24.51
N PHE A 537 17.39 21.90 -25.39
CA PHE A 537 16.74 20.61 -25.61
C PHE A 537 17.63 19.50 -26.11
N THR A 538 18.58 19.82 -27.05
CA THR A 538 19.51 18.84 -27.60
C THR A 538 20.45 18.32 -26.53
N ASP A 539 21.01 19.22 -25.72
CA ASP A 539 21.91 18.85 -24.63
C ASP A 539 21.18 18.07 -23.55
N ALA A 540 19.95 18.49 -23.20
CA ALA A 540 19.07 17.78 -22.26
C ALA A 540 18.78 16.35 -22.74
N HIS A 541 18.57 16.16 -24.04
CA HIS A 541 18.34 14.81 -24.60
C HIS A 541 19.58 13.93 -24.48
N ILE A 542 20.75 14.47 -24.78
CA ILE A 542 22.03 13.74 -24.68
C ILE A 542 22.26 13.26 -23.24
N GLU A 543 22.08 14.15 -22.26
CA GLU A 543 22.24 13.78 -20.85
C GLU A 543 21.14 12.80 -20.38
N LEU A 544 19.93 12.93 -20.88
CA LEU A 544 18.85 11.99 -20.59
C LEU A 544 19.15 10.57 -21.08
N GLU A 545 19.72 10.43 -22.29
CA GLU A 545 20.15 9.14 -22.83
C GLU A 545 21.27 8.51 -21.98
N ARG A 546 22.21 9.30 -21.49
CA ARG A 546 23.23 8.85 -20.53
C ARG A 546 22.62 8.37 -19.22
N ALA A 547 21.67 9.14 -18.68
CA ALA A 547 20.96 8.77 -17.46
C ALA A 547 20.22 7.44 -17.63
N TYR A 548 19.49 7.23 -18.73
CA TYR A 548 18.82 5.96 -18.99
C TYR A 548 19.78 4.77 -19.05
N ALA A 549 20.97 4.93 -19.60
CA ALA A 549 21.98 3.87 -19.60
C ALA A 549 22.42 3.53 -18.18
N GLN A 550 22.76 4.53 -17.37
CA GLN A 550 23.19 4.34 -15.97
C GLN A 550 22.13 3.65 -15.10
N VAL A 551 20.85 4.06 -15.22
CA VAL A 551 19.76 3.50 -14.42
C VAL A 551 19.41 2.08 -14.82
N LYS A 552 19.47 1.73 -16.09
CA LYS A 552 19.19 0.39 -16.60
C LYS A 552 20.18 -0.65 -16.06
N ASP A 553 21.45 -0.30 -16.06
CA ASP A 553 22.52 -1.22 -15.65
C ASP A 553 22.45 -1.59 -14.16
N ASN A 554 21.85 -0.73 -13.35
CA ASN A 554 21.79 -0.89 -11.90
C ASN A 554 20.36 -1.15 -11.34
N GLY A 555 19.35 -1.32 -12.19
CA GLY A 555 17.98 -1.62 -11.77
C GLY A 555 17.32 -0.53 -10.93
N GLN A 556 17.68 0.74 -11.14
CA GLN A 556 17.18 1.89 -10.35
C GLN A 556 15.80 2.36 -10.86
N VAL A 557 14.74 1.67 -10.48
CA VAL A 557 13.36 1.95 -10.95
C VAL A 557 12.92 3.39 -10.66
N ASN A 558 13.22 3.92 -9.47
CA ASN A 558 12.90 5.31 -9.12
C ASN A 558 13.56 6.30 -10.10
N MET A 559 14.85 6.12 -10.38
CA MET A 559 15.59 7.00 -11.30
C MET A 559 15.08 6.85 -12.74
N ALA A 560 14.73 5.65 -13.16
CA ALA A 560 14.11 5.42 -14.48
C ALA A 560 12.78 6.19 -14.62
N LEU A 561 11.97 6.25 -13.59
CA LEU A 561 10.72 7.04 -13.58
C LEU A 561 10.97 8.55 -13.61
N CYS A 562 12.05 9.04 -13.00
CA CYS A 562 12.48 10.44 -13.16
C CYS A 562 12.93 10.73 -14.60
N CYS A 563 13.66 9.81 -15.23
CA CYS A 563 13.98 9.90 -16.66
C CYS A 563 12.72 9.94 -17.52
N ASP A 564 11.71 9.11 -17.23
CA ASP A 564 10.45 9.09 -17.96
C ASP A 564 9.69 10.42 -17.80
N PHE A 565 9.69 11.03 -16.62
CA PHE A 565 9.07 12.33 -16.38
C PHE A 565 9.71 13.42 -17.24
N LEU A 566 11.04 13.46 -17.30
CA LEU A 566 11.75 14.40 -18.17
C LEU A 566 11.52 14.08 -19.66
N SER A 567 11.60 12.81 -20.06
CA SER A 567 11.40 12.36 -21.43
C SER A 567 10.02 12.77 -21.98
N ARG A 568 8.96 12.59 -21.19
CA ARG A 568 7.59 13.00 -21.57
C ARG A 568 7.48 14.53 -21.74
N ARG A 569 8.10 15.30 -20.87
CA ARG A 569 8.12 16.78 -20.99
C ARG A 569 8.92 17.23 -22.22
N LEU A 570 10.11 16.64 -22.42
CA LEU A 570 10.99 16.96 -23.54
C LEU A 570 10.34 16.65 -24.90
N SER A 571 9.59 15.55 -25.03
CA SER A 571 8.94 15.15 -26.29
C SER A 571 7.91 16.16 -26.83
N ARG A 572 7.46 17.11 -26.02
CA ARG A 572 6.60 18.20 -26.49
C ARG A 572 7.35 19.25 -27.31
N TYR A 573 8.67 19.30 -27.19
CA TYR A 573 9.53 20.33 -27.79
C TYR A 573 10.59 19.76 -28.73
N THR A 574 10.70 18.44 -28.80
CA THR A 574 11.65 17.72 -29.65
C THR A 574 10.97 16.55 -30.35
N ASP A 575 11.56 16.07 -31.46
CA ASP A 575 11.04 14.89 -32.18
C ASP A 575 11.63 13.57 -31.63
N VAL A 576 11.97 13.55 -30.34
CA VAL A 576 12.51 12.38 -29.66
C VAL A 576 11.44 11.31 -29.50
N GLU A 577 11.73 10.12 -30.02
CA GLU A 577 10.88 8.95 -29.85
C GLU A 577 10.86 8.50 -28.38
N GLN A 578 9.67 8.21 -27.89
CA GLN A 578 9.51 7.74 -26.51
C GLN A 578 9.92 6.26 -26.41
N ARG A 579 10.76 5.92 -25.42
CA ARG A 579 11.21 4.54 -25.19
C ARG A 579 10.06 3.58 -24.85
N TYR A 580 9.03 4.08 -24.17
CA TYR A 580 7.88 3.31 -23.73
C TYR A 580 6.61 4.12 -23.91
N THR A 581 5.52 3.47 -24.25
CA THR A 581 4.18 4.03 -24.07
C THR A 581 3.82 4.07 -22.59
N PHE A 582 2.81 4.86 -22.22
CA PHE A 582 2.31 4.85 -20.84
C PHE A 582 1.81 3.45 -20.42
N ALA A 583 1.16 2.71 -21.33
CA ALA A 583 0.64 1.38 -21.05
C ALA A 583 1.75 0.34 -20.84
N GLU A 584 2.80 0.35 -21.66
CA GLU A 584 3.95 -0.55 -21.52
C GLU A 584 4.68 -0.32 -20.18
N ARG A 585 4.95 0.95 -19.84
CA ARG A 585 5.59 1.27 -18.55
C ARG A 585 4.71 0.88 -17.38
N TYR A 586 3.42 1.12 -17.45
CA TYR A 586 2.48 0.70 -16.41
C TYR A 586 2.49 -0.83 -16.21
N ALA A 587 2.41 -1.59 -17.31
CA ALA A 587 2.46 -3.05 -17.26
C ALA A 587 3.78 -3.59 -16.69
N GLU A 588 4.91 -2.91 -16.94
CA GLU A 588 6.20 -3.24 -16.32
C GLU A 588 6.17 -2.98 -14.81
N LEU A 589 5.66 -1.81 -14.39
CA LEU A 589 5.64 -1.42 -12.99
C LEU A 589 4.74 -2.31 -12.13
N LEU A 590 3.66 -2.86 -12.70
CA LEU A 590 2.80 -3.83 -12.00
C LEU A 590 3.59 -5.04 -11.47
N ARG A 591 4.68 -5.43 -12.12
CA ARG A 591 5.51 -6.57 -11.70
C ARG A 591 6.27 -6.34 -10.39
N TYR A 592 6.44 -5.08 -10.00
CA TYR A 592 7.14 -4.73 -8.74
C TYR A 592 6.19 -4.73 -7.54
N HIS A 593 4.88 -4.79 -7.74
CA HIS A 593 3.84 -4.76 -6.69
C HIS A 593 4.04 -3.62 -5.67
N ASP A 594 4.62 -2.51 -6.13
CA ASP A 594 4.92 -1.33 -5.30
C ASP A 594 4.10 -0.12 -5.74
N ALA A 595 3.23 0.34 -4.85
CA ALA A 595 2.37 1.49 -5.09
C ALA A 595 3.16 2.80 -5.29
N ALA A 596 4.36 2.93 -4.73
CA ALA A 596 5.17 4.13 -4.90
C ALA A 596 5.55 4.38 -6.36
N TRP A 597 5.87 3.31 -7.09
CA TRP A 597 6.18 3.41 -8.52
C TRP A 597 4.95 3.76 -9.37
N ILE A 598 3.81 3.24 -9.01
CA ILE A 598 2.55 3.57 -9.69
C ILE A 598 2.15 5.03 -9.42
N ASN A 599 2.41 5.54 -8.22
CA ASN A 599 2.17 6.94 -7.89
C ASN A 599 3.06 7.88 -8.72
N LEU A 600 4.36 7.55 -8.89
CA LEU A 600 5.27 8.31 -9.75
C LEU A 600 4.87 8.25 -11.22
N TRP A 601 4.49 7.08 -11.72
CA TRP A 601 3.96 6.93 -13.06
C TRP A 601 2.67 7.76 -13.25
N SER A 602 1.76 7.70 -12.27
CA SER A 602 0.51 8.47 -12.28
C SER A 602 0.76 9.97 -12.30
N ALA A 603 1.77 10.45 -11.55
CA ALA A 603 2.19 11.85 -11.57
C ALA A 603 2.72 12.27 -12.96
N THR A 604 3.57 11.44 -13.57
CA THR A 604 4.09 11.64 -14.92
C THR A 604 2.97 11.71 -15.95
N SER A 605 2.05 10.76 -15.90
CA SER A 605 0.90 10.70 -16.81
C SER A 605 -0.04 11.89 -16.61
N ALA A 606 -0.36 12.23 -15.36
CA ALA A 606 -1.24 13.34 -15.02
C ALA A 606 -0.66 14.67 -15.50
N TYR A 607 0.62 14.92 -15.22
CA TYR A 607 1.28 16.16 -15.64
C TYR A 607 1.33 16.30 -17.15
N TYR A 608 1.72 15.23 -17.86
CA TYR A 608 1.80 15.23 -19.33
C TYR A 608 0.45 15.49 -19.98
N HIS A 609 -0.61 14.79 -19.55
CA HIS A 609 -1.95 14.94 -20.12
C HIS A 609 -2.59 16.28 -19.72
N ALA A 610 -2.36 16.78 -18.51
CA ALA A 610 -2.82 18.10 -18.07
C ALA A 610 -2.21 19.22 -18.92
N LEU A 611 -0.90 19.16 -19.23
CA LEU A 611 -0.23 20.10 -20.12
C LEU A 611 -0.76 20.08 -21.58
N ARG A 612 -1.46 19.02 -21.97
CA ARG A 612 -2.09 18.86 -23.30
C ARG A 612 -3.59 19.15 -23.29
N GLY A 613 -4.19 19.39 -22.10
CA GLY A 613 -5.63 19.54 -21.94
C GLY A 613 -6.43 18.24 -22.13
N GLU A 614 -5.77 17.09 -22.09
CA GLU A 614 -6.36 15.75 -22.27
C GLU A 614 -6.86 15.21 -20.92
N THR A 615 -7.86 15.84 -20.33
CA THR A 615 -8.35 15.56 -18.97
C THR A 615 -8.97 14.18 -18.81
N ASP A 616 -9.47 13.60 -19.88
CA ASP A 616 -10.03 12.24 -19.94
C ASP A 616 -8.98 11.13 -19.79
N LYS A 617 -7.70 11.44 -19.99
CA LYS A 617 -6.56 10.51 -19.88
C LYS A 617 -5.82 10.61 -18.55
N ILE A 618 -6.22 11.52 -17.69
CA ILE A 618 -5.57 11.72 -16.38
C ILE A 618 -5.90 10.56 -15.44
N PRO A 619 -4.89 9.93 -14.80
CA PRO A 619 -5.12 8.84 -13.86
C PRO A 619 -6.08 9.19 -12.72
N GLU A 620 -6.86 8.22 -12.27
CA GLU A 620 -7.99 8.39 -11.33
C GLU A 620 -7.59 9.12 -10.05
N ILE A 621 -6.38 8.87 -9.53
CA ILE A 621 -5.88 9.50 -8.32
C ILE A 621 -5.81 11.04 -8.43
N PHE A 622 -5.49 11.57 -9.61
CA PHE A 622 -5.41 12.99 -9.89
C PHE A 622 -6.75 13.55 -10.41
N SER A 623 -7.45 12.83 -11.31
CA SER A 623 -8.74 13.29 -11.84
C SER A 623 -9.87 13.31 -10.80
N GLN A 624 -9.76 12.51 -9.74
CA GLN A 624 -10.68 12.51 -8.60
C GLN A 624 -10.14 13.28 -7.39
N HIS A 625 -8.98 13.93 -7.51
CA HIS A 625 -8.34 14.72 -6.45
C HIS A 625 -8.18 13.97 -5.13
N ARG A 626 -7.74 12.71 -5.20
CA ARG A 626 -7.55 11.82 -4.06
C ARG A 626 -6.10 11.77 -3.55
N LEU A 627 -5.29 12.75 -3.89
CA LEU A 627 -3.87 12.77 -3.50
C LEU A 627 -3.67 12.70 -1.98
N SER A 628 -4.61 13.26 -1.19
CA SER A 628 -4.60 13.17 0.27
C SER A 628 -4.76 11.75 0.83
N THR A 629 -5.24 10.80 0.03
CA THR A 629 -5.40 9.39 0.43
C THR A 629 -4.14 8.57 0.21
N VAL A 630 -3.13 9.13 -0.45
CA VAL A 630 -1.86 8.46 -0.76
C VAL A 630 -0.90 8.63 0.40
N ASN A 631 -0.29 7.52 0.81
CA ASN A 631 0.78 7.57 1.80
C ASN A 631 2.08 8.02 1.11
N MET A 632 2.40 9.30 1.22
CA MET A 632 3.61 9.90 0.66
C MET A 632 4.53 10.41 1.75
N LEU A 633 5.83 10.31 1.49
CA LEU A 633 6.82 10.97 2.32
C LEU A 633 6.71 12.49 2.16
N ALA A 634 6.86 13.22 3.27
CA ALA A 634 6.68 14.67 3.29
C ALA A 634 7.54 15.42 2.25
N PRO A 635 8.80 15.02 1.97
CA PRO A 635 9.61 15.72 0.99
C PRO A 635 9.09 15.67 -0.44
N GLY A 636 8.44 14.57 -0.86
CA GLY A 636 7.90 14.45 -2.23
C GLY A 636 6.53 15.10 -2.43
N LYS A 637 5.82 15.41 -1.36
CA LYS A 637 4.45 15.91 -1.43
C LYS A 637 4.29 17.22 -2.21
N PRO A 638 5.13 18.27 -2.05
CA PRO A 638 4.96 19.53 -2.79
C PRO A 638 5.00 19.37 -4.31
N MET A 639 5.81 18.46 -4.85
CA MET A 639 5.88 18.17 -6.27
C MET A 639 4.59 17.56 -6.79
N MET A 640 4.01 16.61 -6.03
CA MET A 640 2.73 15.99 -6.37
C MET A 640 1.57 17.00 -6.33
N GLU A 641 1.56 17.89 -5.36
CA GLU A 641 0.55 18.96 -5.24
C GLU A 641 0.68 20.01 -6.33
N MET A 642 1.90 20.31 -6.79
CA MET A 642 2.14 21.17 -7.96
C MET A 642 1.60 20.51 -9.24
N ILE A 643 1.76 19.19 -9.40
CA ILE A 643 1.17 18.43 -10.52
C ILE A 643 -0.37 18.45 -10.44
N GLU A 644 -0.95 18.26 -9.25
CA GLU A 644 -2.40 18.37 -9.05
C GLU A 644 -2.92 19.77 -9.39
N ASN A 645 -2.17 20.82 -9.09
CA ASN A 645 -2.50 22.18 -9.52
C ASN A 645 -2.53 22.32 -11.05
N GLN A 646 -1.62 21.63 -11.76
CA GLN A 646 -1.65 21.62 -13.23
C GLN A 646 -2.91 20.91 -13.75
N VAL A 647 -3.37 19.87 -13.06
CA VAL A 647 -4.64 19.22 -13.37
C VAL A 647 -5.81 20.16 -13.16
N TYR A 648 -5.88 20.87 -12.02
CA TYR A 648 -6.91 21.89 -11.79
C TYR A 648 -6.92 23.00 -12.86
N LEU A 649 -5.74 23.42 -13.35
CA LEU A 649 -5.66 24.37 -14.46
C LEU A 649 -6.27 23.79 -15.73
N ALA A 650 -5.96 22.56 -16.08
CA ALA A 650 -6.48 21.89 -17.27
C ALA A 650 -8.01 21.68 -17.22
N GLU A 651 -8.54 21.44 -16.01
CA GLU A 651 -9.98 21.32 -15.76
C GLU A 651 -10.72 22.65 -15.67
N GLY A 652 -10.01 23.80 -15.68
CA GLY A 652 -10.62 25.12 -15.53
C GLY A 652 -10.99 25.49 -14.09
N ALA A 653 -10.49 24.75 -13.10
CA ALA A 653 -10.76 24.98 -11.68
C ALA A 653 -9.85 26.06 -11.09
N TYR A 654 -9.74 27.21 -11.74
CA TYR A 654 -8.79 28.30 -11.44
C TYR A 654 -8.87 28.81 -9.99
N ALA A 655 -10.08 28.92 -9.44
CA ALA A 655 -10.25 29.37 -8.05
C ALA A 655 -9.59 28.41 -7.04
N LYS A 656 -9.56 27.12 -7.31
CA LYS A 656 -8.87 26.13 -6.47
C LYS A 656 -7.36 26.31 -6.50
N VAL A 657 -6.78 26.55 -7.67
CA VAL A 657 -5.35 26.84 -7.83
C VAL A 657 -4.96 28.05 -6.97
N ILE A 658 -5.71 29.15 -7.06
CA ILE A 658 -5.46 30.37 -6.29
C ILE A 658 -5.62 30.11 -4.79
N GLY A 659 -6.69 29.42 -4.37
CA GLY A 659 -6.98 29.17 -2.95
C GLY A 659 -5.92 28.32 -2.24
N ARG A 660 -5.19 27.46 -2.97
CA ARG A 660 -4.13 26.59 -2.42
C ARG A 660 -2.74 27.21 -2.48
N SER A 661 -2.54 28.26 -3.30
CA SER A 661 -1.21 28.76 -3.65
C SER A 661 -0.41 29.26 -2.44
N ALA A 662 -1.04 29.96 -1.50
CA ALA A 662 -0.36 30.51 -0.33
C ALA A 662 0.20 29.42 0.59
N GLU A 663 -0.58 28.38 0.87
CA GLU A 663 -0.17 27.26 1.71
C GLU A 663 0.95 26.46 1.05
N LEU A 664 0.81 26.15 -0.24
CA LEU A 664 1.81 25.38 -0.97
C LEU A 664 3.13 26.14 -1.09
N LEU A 665 3.09 27.46 -1.34
CA LEU A 665 4.29 28.30 -1.38
C LEU A 665 4.98 28.38 -0.01
N ALA A 666 4.23 28.49 1.09
CA ALA A 666 4.81 28.49 2.43
C ALA A 666 5.55 27.16 2.72
N VAL A 667 5.01 26.03 2.27
CA VAL A 667 5.70 24.74 2.37
C VAL A 667 6.97 24.72 1.51
N CYS A 668 6.90 25.21 0.27
CA CYS A 668 8.08 25.26 -0.62
C CYS A 668 9.18 26.18 -0.06
N GLU A 669 8.82 27.30 0.55
CA GLU A 669 9.78 28.19 1.21
C GLU A 669 10.44 27.53 2.42
N ALA A 670 9.67 26.89 3.29
CA ALA A 670 10.19 26.16 4.44
C ALA A 670 11.11 24.98 4.07
N MET A 671 10.85 24.34 2.93
CA MET A 671 11.63 23.20 2.42
C MET A 671 12.68 23.59 1.37
N HIS A 672 12.79 24.86 1.03
CA HIS A 672 13.70 25.35 -0.01
C HIS A 672 13.50 24.68 -1.38
N TYR A 673 12.26 24.58 -1.86
CA TYR A 673 11.93 24.02 -3.19
C TYR A 673 11.65 25.13 -4.19
N ALA A 674 12.71 25.83 -4.63
CA ALA A 674 12.60 27.02 -5.47
C ALA A 674 11.97 26.75 -6.84
N LEU A 675 12.28 25.63 -7.48
CA LEU A 675 11.68 25.28 -8.77
C LEU A 675 10.18 24.95 -8.65
N VAL A 676 9.78 24.26 -7.61
CA VAL A 676 8.35 23.99 -7.35
C VAL A 676 7.61 25.28 -7.07
N ALA A 677 8.19 26.17 -6.25
CA ALA A 677 7.63 27.50 -6.00
C ALA A 677 7.50 28.32 -7.28
N LEU A 678 8.46 28.25 -8.20
CA LEU A 678 8.39 28.87 -9.51
C LEU A 678 7.21 28.37 -10.33
N HIS A 679 7.02 27.05 -10.44
CA HIS A 679 5.85 26.46 -11.10
C HIS A 679 4.54 26.93 -10.47
N LEU A 680 4.43 26.91 -9.14
CA LEU A 680 3.22 27.37 -8.42
C LEU A 680 2.89 28.83 -8.68
N ARG A 681 3.90 29.72 -8.73
CA ARG A 681 3.70 31.15 -9.08
C ARG A 681 3.17 31.30 -10.50
N ILE A 682 3.71 30.56 -11.46
CA ILE A 682 3.26 30.61 -12.86
C ILE A 682 1.84 30.04 -12.99
N GLN A 683 1.52 28.94 -12.33
CA GLN A 683 0.18 28.38 -12.31
C GLN A 683 -0.84 29.34 -11.68
N THR A 684 -0.43 30.05 -10.64
CA THR A 684 -1.26 31.08 -9.98
C THR A 684 -1.49 32.28 -10.92
N ALA A 685 -0.43 32.74 -11.60
CA ALA A 685 -0.57 33.79 -12.61
C ALA A 685 -1.51 33.38 -13.74
N ALA A 686 -1.38 32.15 -14.24
CA ALA A 686 -2.25 31.57 -15.26
C ALA A 686 -3.72 31.51 -14.81
N ALA A 687 -3.98 31.13 -13.56
CA ALA A 687 -5.33 31.05 -13.00
C ALA A 687 -5.97 32.45 -12.86
N TYR A 688 -5.22 33.46 -12.38
CA TYR A 688 -5.70 34.84 -12.30
C TYR A 688 -6.00 35.43 -13.68
N GLU A 689 -5.13 35.21 -14.68
CA GLU A 689 -5.35 35.66 -16.05
C GLU A 689 -6.64 35.08 -16.64
N LYS A 690 -6.89 33.79 -16.44
CA LYS A 690 -8.13 33.11 -16.89
C LYS A 690 -9.39 33.63 -16.19
N LEU A 691 -9.28 34.16 -14.99
CA LEU A 691 -10.38 34.82 -14.29
C LEU A 691 -10.51 36.31 -14.62
N GLY A 692 -9.70 36.84 -15.54
CA GLY A 692 -9.71 38.25 -15.94
C GLY A 692 -9.11 39.19 -14.89
N LYS A 693 -8.40 38.72 -13.90
CA LYS A 693 -7.71 39.49 -12.87
C LYS A 693 -6.25 39.79 -13.28
N THR A 694 -6.11 40.59 -14.31
CA THR A 694 -4.84 40.77 -15.03
C THR A 694 -3.74 41.43 -14.17
N GLU A 695 -4.09 42.35 -13.27
CA GLU A 695 -3.07 42.99 -12.42
C GLU A 695 -2.49 42.02 -11.39
N GLU A 696 -3.34 41.22 -10.76
CA GLU A 696 -2.88 40.16 -9.87
C GLU A 696 -2.05 39.11 -10.63
N ALA A 697 -2.51 38.72 -11.83
CA ALA A 697 -1.78 37.78 -12.70
C ALA A 697 -0.39 38.32 -13.04
N ARG A 698 -0.29 39.62 -13.34
CA ARG A 698 0.96 40.30 -13.67
C ARG A 698 1.93 40.30 -12.49
N ALA A 699 1.47 40.65 -11.29
CA ALA A 699 2.33 40.65 -10.11
C ALA A 699 2.95 39.26 -9.83
N TRP A 700 2.17 38.17 -10.01
CA TRP A 700 2.68 36.83 -9.88
C TRP A 700 3.68 36.46 -10.97
N LEU A 701 3.45 36.87 -12.22
CA LEU A 701 4.36 36.62 -13.33
C LEU A 701 5.67 37.41 -13.18
N GLU A 702 5.64 38.65 -12.79
CA GLU A 702 6.85 39.50 -12.54
C GLU A 702 7.73 38.85 -11.48
N LYS A 703 7.13 38.35 -10.39
CA LYS A 703 7.89 37.64 -9.36
C LYS A 703 8.50 36.33 -9.89
N ALA A 704 7.75 35.58 -10.69
CA ALA A 704 8.25 34.35 -11.31
C ALA A 704 9.41 34.63 -12.28
N LEU A 705 9.32 35.66 -13.11
CA LEU A 705 10.39 36.06 -14.02
C LEU A 705 11.66 36.50 -13.27
N SER A 706 11.50 37.24 -12.16
CA SER A 706 12.60 37.66 -11.28
C SER A 706 13.32 36.46 -10.68
N ASP A 707 12.58 35.44 -10.24
CA ASP A 707 13.15 34.22 -9.64
C ASP A 707 13.83 33.31 -10.67
N ALA A 708 13.34 33.28 -11.91
CA ALA A 708 13.86 32.44 -12.97
C ALA A 708 15.08 33.05 -13.71
N ALA A 709 15.20 34.36 -13.71
CA ALA A 709 16.19 35.09 -14.54
C ALA A 709 17.65 34.73 -14.20
N PRO A 710 18.09 34.60 -12.94
CA PRO A 710 19.48 34.31 -12.62
C PRO A 710 20.01 33.03 -13.24
N ASP A 711 19.16 31.99 -13.37
CA ASP A 711 19.53 30.68 -13.90
C ASP A 711 18.99 30.40 -15.31
N GLY A 712 18.28 31.38 -15.91
CA GLY A 712 17.74 31.29 -17.26
C GLY A 712 16.65 30.23 -17.43
N LEU A 713 15.79 30.01 -16.42
CA LEU A 713 14.77 28.96 -16.42
C LEU A 713 13.56 29.36 -17.27
N VAL A 714 13.43 28.83 -18.47
CA VAL A 714 12.34 29.13 -19.42
C VAL A 714 11.21 28.11 -19.40
N MET A 715 11.51 26.83 -19.13
CA MET A 715 10.53 25.74 -19.29
C MET A 715 9.31 25.83 -18.39
N PRO A 716 9.36 26.20 -17.12
CA PRO A 716 8.16 26.36 -16.30
C PRO A 716 7.13 27.32 -16.93
N PHE A 717 7.58 28.36 -17.64
CA PHE A 717 6.72 29.28 -18.39
C PHE A 717 6.20 28.67 -19.69
N LEU A 718 7.07 27.98 -20.45
CA LEU A 718 6.68 27.35 -21.71
C LEU A 718 5.64 26.25 -21.52
N GLU A 719 5.67 25.52 -20.43
CA GLU A 719 4.66 24.51 -20.09
C GLU A 719 3.28 25.12 -19.85
N ASN A 720 3.22 26.40 -19.44
CA ASN A 720 1.98 27.14 -19.22
C ASN A 720 1.78 28.30 -20.24
N TYR A 721 2.52 28.27 -21.36
CA TYR A 721 2.58 29.37 -22.32
C TYR A 721 1.22 29.84 -22.82
N ASP A 722 0.30 28.94 -23.13
CA ASP A 722 -1.02 29.28 -23.65
C ASP A 722 -1.90 30.05 -22.63
N TYR A 723 -1.61 29.93 -21.35
CA TYR A 723 -2.30 30.67 -20.29
C TYR A 723 -1.71 32.06 -20.08
N ILE A 724 -0.36 32.16 -20.13
CA ILE A 724 0.36 33.40 -19.72
C ILE A 724 0.89 34.22 -20.89
N ARG A 725 0.73 33.79 -22.15
CA ARG A 725 1.16 34.51 -23.35
C ARG A 725 0.69 35.98 -23.38
N PRO A 726 -0.59 36.33 -23.06
CA PRO A 726 -1.01 37.72 -23.04
C PRO A 726 -0.26 38.59 -22.04
N LEU A 727 0.12 38.00 -20.90
CA LEU A 727 0.92 38.67 -19.87
C LEU A 727 2.37 38.87 -20.33
N LEU A 728 3.01 37.83 -20.85
CA LEU A 728 4.39 37.88 -21.37
C LEU A 728 4.58 38.92 -22.46
N ALA A 729 3.57 39.11 -23.32
CA ALA A 729 3.60 40.10 -24.39
C ALA A 729 3.67 41.56 -23.87
N ARG A 730 3.32 41.79 -22.61
CA ARG A 730 3.41 43.09 -21.95
C ARG A 730 4.75 43.36 -21.26
N GLU A 731 5.53 42.29 -21.00
CA GLU A 731 6.82 42.33 -20.31
C GLU A 731 7.98 42.61 -21.30
N THR A 732 7.90 43.70 -22.07
CA THR A 732 8.80 44.05 -23.16
C THR A 732 10.24 44.37 -22.71
N GLN A 733 10.45 44.65 -21.44
CA GLN A 733 11.77 44.98 -20.88
C GLN A 733 12.54 43.75 -20.35
N SER A 734 11.90 42.59 -20.27
CA SER A 734 12.50 41.35 -19.74
C SER A 734 13.12 40.53 -20.87
N PRO A 735 14.49 40.36 -20.89
CA PRO A 735 15.13 39.49 -21.86
C PRO A 735 14.64 38.05 -21.78
N LEU A 736 14.37 37.55 -20.56
CA LEU A 736 13.85 36.21 -20.32
C LEU A 736 12.42 36.07 -20.91
N ALA A 737 11.56 37.09 -20.74
CA ALA A 737 10.21 37.07 -21.34
C ALA A 737 10.30 37.03 -22.87
N ALA A 738 11.22 37.79 -23.48
CA ALA A 738 11.46 37.74 -24.91
C ALA A 738 11.92 36.37 -25.40
N GLN A 739 12.82 35.69 -24.68
CA GLN A 739 13.27 34.34 -24.96
C GLN A 739 12.11 33.32 -24.83
N ILE A 740 11.31 33.39 -23.77
CA ILE A 740 10.15 32.54 -23.57
C ILE A 740 9.15 32.70 -24.73
N MET A 741 8.87 33.95 -25.11
CA MET A 741 7.99 34.24 -26.25
C MET A 741 8.50 33.61 -27.56
N ALA A 742 9.79 33.77 -27.87
CA ALA A 742 10.38 33.21 -29.07
C ALA A 742 10.29 31.67 -29.11
N LEU A 743 10.64 31.02 -28.00
CA LEU A 743 10.54 29.56 -27.89
C LEU A 743 9.09 29.07 -27.90
N GLY A 744 8.17 29.79 -27.28
CA GLY A 744 6.74 29.46 -27.24
C GLY A 744 6.08 29.53 -28.62
N GLU A 745 6.37 30.57 -29.38
CA GLU A 745 5.87 30.72 -30.78
C GLU A 745 6.46 29.64 -31.69
N ALA A 746 7.76 29.31 -31.53
CA ALA A 746 8.40 28.24 -32.30
C ALA A 746 7.78 26.88 -31.99
N ALA A 747 7.50 26.58 -30.71
CA ALA A 747 6.85 25.34 -30.30
C ALA A 747 5.39 25.25 -30.84
N LYS A 748 4.64 26.35 -30.84
CA LYS A 748 3.29 26.41 -31.43
C LYS A 748 3.33 26.16 -32.93
N ALA A 749 4.23 26.82 -33.64
CA ALA A 749 4.40 26.65 -35.09
C ALA A 749 4.70 25.19 -35.45
N ARG A 750 5.55 24.52 -34.64
CA ARG A 750 5.88 23.10 -34.81
C ARG A 750 4.68 22.21 -34.55
N ASN A 751 3.95 22.42 -33.46
CA ASN A 751 2.76 21.64 -33.12
C ASN A 751 1.66 21.80 -34.18
N THR A 752 1.48 23.00 -34.72
CA THR A 752 0.54 23.26 -35.83
C THR A 752 0.98 22.55 -37.12
N ALA A 753 2.29 22.57 -37.42
CA ALA A 753 2.84 21.87 -38.58
C ALA A 753 2.76 20.34 -38.46
N SER A 754 2.84 19.80 -37.23
CA SER A 754 2.75 18.37 -36.92
C SER A 754 1.31 17.88 -36.67
N ALA A 755 0.35 18.80 -36.54
CA ALA A 755 -1.05 18.42 -36.26
C ALA A 755 -1.63 17.66 -37.46
N ARG A 756 -2.12 16.46 -37.22
CA ARG A 756 -2.83 15.64 -38.18
C ARG A 756 -4.14 16.33 -38.56
N PRO A 757 -4.42 16.56 -39.84
CA PRO A 757 -5.75 17.13 -40.23
C PRO A 757 -6.88 16.22 -39.77
N ALA A 758 -7.95 16.80 -39.23
CA ALA A 758 -9.11 16.08 -38.69
C ALA A 758 -9.74 15.08 -39.70
N VAL A 759 -9.60 15.34 -41.00
CA VAL A 759 -10.05 14.44 -42.06
C VAL A 759 -9.41 13.06 -42.01
N PHE A 760 -8.21 12.95 -41.37
CA PHE A 760 -7.50 11.70 -41.24
C PHE A 760 -7.66 11.02 -39.86
N ASP A 761 -8.49 11.53 -38.95
CA ASP A 761 -8.70 10.97 -37.59
C ASP A 761 -9.18 9.52 -37.61
N ALA A 762 -9.89 9.08 -38.64
CA ALA A 762 -10.35 7.69 -38.83
C ALA A 762 -9.21 6.69 -39.13
N LEU A 763 -8.01 7.16 -39.45
CA LEU A 763 -6.87 6.29 -39.77
C LEU A 763 -6.07 5.94 -38.52
N THR A 764 -5.45 4.79 -38.47
CA THR A 764 -4.43 4.45 -37.48
C THR A 764 -3.15 5.25 -37.72
N THR A 765 -2.26 5.30 -36.75
CA THR A 765 -0.91 5.94 -36.89
C THR A 765 -0.17 5.37 -38.09
N ARG A 766 -0.20 4.05 -38.27
CA ARG A 766 0.47 3.36 -39.39
C ARG A 766 -0.12 3.69 -40.75
N GLU A 767 -1.44 3.79 -40.80
CA GLU A 767 -2.15 4.19 -42.04
C GLU A 767 -1.85 5.66 -42.40
N TYR A 768 -1.73 6.53 -41.39
CA TYR A 768 -1.40 7.94 -41.62
C TYR A 768 0.06 8.11 -42.07
N GLU A 769 1.05 7.37 -41.51
CA GLU A 769 2.41 7.33 -42.05
C GLU A 769 2.46 6.97 -43.54
N ILE A 770 1.66 5.98 -43.95
CA ILE A 770 1.54 5.59 -45.36
C ILE A 770 0.95 6.74 -46.20
N VAL A 771 -0.06 7.44 -45.66
CA VAL A 771 -0.67 8.62 -46.32
C VAL A 771 0.37 9.72 -46.53
N GLU A 772 1.20 10.03 -45.53
CA GLU A 772 2.29 11.04 -45.67
C GLU A 772 3.29 10.66 -46.73
N LEU A 773 3.71 9.39 -46.77
CA LEU A 773 4.62 8.88 -47.81
C LEU A 773 4.00 8.87 -49.19
N MET A 774 2.68 8.58 -49.29
CA MET A 774 1.91 8.71 -50.51
C MET A 774 1.84 10.19 -50.97
N GLY A 775 1.75 11.13 -50.02
CA GLY A 775 1.81 12.58 -50.27
C GLY A 775 3.13 13.03 -50.84
N GLN A 776 4.23 12.40 -50.45
CA GLN A 776 5.57 12.56 -51.01
C GLN A 776 5.75 11.92 -52.40
N ARG A 777 4.68 11.36 -52.96
CA ARG A 777 4.62 10.69 -54.28
C ARG A 777 5.42 9.38 -54.38
N LEU A 778 5.76 8.74 -53.23
CA LEU A 778 6.42 7.45 -53.26
C LEU A 778 5.49 6.35 -53.82
N SER A 779 6.07 5.39 -54.50
CA SER A 779 5.38 4.19 -54.97
C SER A 779 5.13 3.22 -53.82
N ASN A 780 4.22 2.27 -53.97
CA ASN A 780 3.96 1.25 -52.93
C ASN A 780 5.20 0.44 -52.59
N ARG A 781 6.11 0.24 -53.56
CA ARG A 781 7.40 -0.44 -53.36
C ARG A 781 8.34 0.38 -52.52
N GLU A 782 8.50 1.66 -52.82
CA GLU A 782 9.36 2.57 -52.02
C GLU A 782 8.82 2.78 -50.63
N ILE A 783 7.47 2.82 -50.43
CA ILE A 783 6.83 2.84 -49.09
C ILE A 783 7.14 1.54 -48.36
N ALA A 784 7.05 0.39 -49.02
CA ALA A 784 7.32 -0.91 -48.47
C ALA A 784 8.77 -1.02 -47.96
N GLU A 785 9.73 -0.59 -48.79
CA GLU A 785 11.15 -0.55 -48.45
C GLU A 785 11.42 0.37 -47.25
N ARG A 786 10.79 1.55 -47.19
CA ARG A 786 11.00 2.55 -46.14
C ARG A 786 10.34 2.15 -44.80
N LEU A 787 9.26 1.42 -44.83
CA LEU A 787 8.52 0.99 -43.65
C LEU A 787 8.79 -0.47 -43.23
N TYR A 788 9.74 -1.15 -43.92
CA TYR A 788 10.09 -2.56 -43.70
C TYR A 788 8.85 -3.49 -43.81
N LEU A 789 8.00 -3.23 -44.81
CA LEU A 789 6.79 -4.01 -45.11
C LEU A 789 6.92 -4.72 -46.45
N SER A 790 6.03 -5.70 -46.72
CA SER A 790 5.86 -6.22 -48.05
C SER A 790 5.02 -5.26 -48.92
N GLU A 791 5.27 -5.21 -50.23
CA GLU A 791 4.49 -4.40 -51.14
C GLU A 791 3.00 -4.78 -51.12
N GLY A 792 2.70 -6.08 -50.90
CA GLY A 792 1.33 -6.57 -50.70
C GLY A 792 0.65 -5.98 -49.44
N SER A 793 1.39 -5.88 -48.33
CA SER A 793 0.90 -5.27 -47.10
C SER A 793 0.59 -3.78 -47.30
N VAL A 794 1.52 -3.04 -47.97
CA VAL A 794 1.28 -1.63 -48.27
C VAL A 794 0.04 -1.44 -49.15
N LYS A 795 -0.14 -2.29 -50.15
CA LYS A 795 -1.33 -2.27 -51.00
C LYS A 795 -2.63 -2.51 -50.23
N GLN A 796 -2.57 -3.39 -49.23
CA GLN A 796 -3.72 -3.64 -48.35
C GLN A 796 -4.02 -2.41 -47.48
N TYR A 797 -3.02 -1.78 -46.87
CA TYR A 797 -3.19 -0.53 -46.12
C TYR A 797 -3.74 0.59 -46.99
N VAL A 798 -3.21 0.78 -48.19
CA VAL A 798 -3.69 1.79 -49.13
C VAL A 798 -5.17 1.61 -49.44
N ASN A 799 -5.63 0.36 -49.63
CA ASN A 799 -7.04 0.08 -49.85
C ASN A 799 -7.90 0.39 -48.63
N GLN A 800 -7.40 0.05 -47.41
CA GLN A 800 -8.11 0.37 -46.15
C GLN A 800 -8.20 1.89 -45.96
N ILE A 801 -7.10 2.65 -46.24
CA ILE A 801 -7.07 4.10 -46.18
C ILE A 801 -8.13 4.72 -47.09
N TYR A 802 -8.21 4.30 -48.34
CA TYR A 802 -9.22 4.82 -49.25
C TYR A 802 -10.64 4.51 -48.79
N SER A 803 -10.86 3.31 -48.24
CA SER A 803 -12.15 2.92 -47.69
C SER A 803 -12.56 3.80 -46.51
N LYS A 804 -11.63 4.00 -45.54
CA LYS A 804 -11.87 4.81 -44.34
C LYS A 804 -12.07 6.29 -44.61
N LEU A 805 -11.43 6.81 -45.67
CA LEU A 805 -11.55 8.21 -46.10
C LEU A 805 -12.66 8.41 -47.13
N HIS A 806 -13.44 7.38 -47.48
CA HIS A 806 -14.51 7.40 -48.47
C HIS A 806 -14.04 7.94 -49.83
N ILE A 807 -12.80 7.59 -50.24
CA ILE A 807 -12.23 8.00 -51.50
C ILE A 807 -12.57 6.98 -52.59
N GLU A 808 -13.34 7.39 -53.61
CA GLU A 808 -13.76 6.54 -54.70
C GLU A 808 -13.13 6.93 -56.05
N GLY A 809 -13.04 5.99 -56.99
CA GLY A 809 -12.51 6.21 -58.31
C GLY A 809 -11.42 5.22 -58.71
N ASP A 810 -10.76 5.46 -59.84
CA ASP A 810 -9.59 4.71 -60.27
C ASP A 810 -8.32 5.06 -59.44
N THR A 811 -7.28 4.28 -59.57
CA THR A 811 -6.05 4.45 -58.77
C THR A 811 -5.43 5.85 -58.92
N ARG A 812 -5.52 6.47 -60.07
CA ARG A 812 -4.97 7.81 -60.30
C ARG A 812 -5.84 8.88 -59.66
N THR A 813 -7.15 8.77 -59.78
CA THR A 813 -8.15 9.66 -59.17
C THR A 813 -8.06 9.60 -57.64
N LYS A 814 -7.97 8.39 -57.06
CA LYS A 814 -7.82 8.19 -55.60
C LYS A 814 -6.56 8.83 -55.02
N ARG A 815 -5.41 8.69 -55.70
CA ARG A 815 -4.17 9.33 -55.28
C ARG A 815 -4.23 10.86 -55.38
N THR A 816 -4.90 11.38 -56.41
CA THR A 816 -5.07 12.83 -56.59
C THR A 816 -5.97 13.41 -55.51
N GLN A 817 -7.09 12.73 -55.17
CA GLN A 817 -7.98 13.13 -54.06
C GLN A 817 -7.27 13.10 -52.71
N LEU A 818 -6.52 12.06 -52.44
CA LEU A 818 -5.70 11.97 -51.22
C LEU A 818 -4.69 13.09 -51.12
N ALA A 819 -3.99 13.40 -52.21
CA ALA A 819 -3.04 14.50 -52.31
C ALA A 819 -3.72 15.89 -52.14
N ALA A 820 -4.95 16.04 -52.55
CA ALA A 820 -5.76 17.24 -52.34
C ALA A 820 -6.16 17.39 -50.85
N LEU A 821 -6.55 16.30 -50.19
CA LEU A 821 -6.82 16.30 -48.74
C LEU A 821 -5.58 16.66 -47.89
N LEU A 822 -4.39 16.19 -48.31
CA LEU A 822 -3.13 16.56 -47.64
C LEU A 822 -2.75 18.02 -47.86
N ARG A 823 -3.11 18.62 -48.97
CA ARG A 823 -2.83 20.06 -49.26
C ARG A 823 -3.78 21.03 -48.56
N GLN A 824 -4.90 20.58 -48.03
CA GLN A 824 -5.80 21.40 -47.22
C GLN A 824 -5.18 21.69 -45.80
N LYS A 825 -3.94 21.29 -45.58
CA LYS A 825 -3.10 21.59 -44.42
C LYS A 825 -2.57 23.03 -44.40
N THR A 826 -2.77 23.79 -45.46
CA THR A 826 -2.45 25.21 -45.56
C THR A 826 -3.76 26.01 -45.62
#